data_b490731bd3bdbc4bfacab401391795dc
#
_entry.id   b490731bd3bdbc4bfacab401391795dc
#
_cell.length_a   1.000
_cell.length_b   1.000
_cell.length_c   1.000
_cell.angle_alpha   90.00
_cell.angle_beta   90.00
_cell.angle_gamma   90.00
#
_symmetry.space_group_name_H-M   'P 1'
#
loop_
_entity.id
_entity.type
_entity.pdbx_description
1 polymer ?
#
loop_
_entity_poly.entity_id
_entity_poly.type
_entity_poly.pdbx_seq_one_letter_code
_entity_poly.pdbx_strand_id
1 'polypeptide(L)'
;MRAQQSKRLQCVIAGVAIICLWSVSTGASEQFEGKHFRGSGDVEYLRLLDSARRLFEPDPEFQNLAMLYTPNWNGLVEGPTWNMWWIQNSYGTTYAALPFLQEPFLTFLQNSQDLWFNQMGDGKRGGCPDQPAVNWVAPDGQLCDAASPGCIIYKQGDGQTKIHDWDLEFTAAGVLLQSELLLISRDPKGIAQYLPKLERSANFLETRRDPGNNLFLAGPAANLLAPSYAGWRRPDGSYGKAYLAGLSITYIAALDRLIELEKLAGAPEKVELYTTRRRLARKGLPLITTREGYFIKSLDPDGTKHGVYGAPQHGYFEASPNHDAICFHVVDAAQAEQIYAKIASIPGLRPYDFVIANYPSLDDMYEAPKGLWRFGEWVNGGVWSTCEARMIMAYYRLGKYEDARRSLRKLFSYAQRFRMDNPFTDFGNNVYQPKEPINITYDAFGPAAAFIRGLFEYQYRAEGVTLTPQIPPGITRLEQLDPIRFGDKKLYVATAGRGRITSVTVNGQPWKSFDDRSIFLAYDRVPEVARVVIALGGSALQKSAPVGPGNSSQESAAAEETGHVSPALAALDARAAKLRAFHDQLIAAGLGAGYEVAHAQLALDAVRALHERRRLLAAGKLHRLPEPTSEAAADTSYEDAAIKLMDGFETVIKTYGKSTDPHRQKIFELFLASGQK
;
A
#
# COMPACT_ATOMS: atom_id res chain seq x y z
N MET A 1 -12.00 -68.44 51.49
CA MET A 1 -11.35 -68.43 52.82
C MET A 1 -11.23 -67.00 53.26
N ARG A 2 -11.87 -66.73 54.42
CA ARG A 2 -11.68 -65.62 55.38
C ARG A 2 -11.71 -64.21 54.80
N ALA A 3 -12.80 -63.46 54.96
CA ALA A 3 -13.48 -62.99 56.19
C ALA A 3 -12.69 -61.91 56.97
N GLN A 4 -13.42 -60.90 57.16
CA GLN A 4 -13.62 -60.02 58.36
C GLN A 4 -13.16 -58.59 58.13
N GLN A 5 -13.87 -57.64 58.38
CA GLN A 5 -14.91 -57.10 59.30
C GLN A 5 -14.67 -55.61 59.41
N SER A 6 -15.61 -54.82 59.02
CA SER A 6 -16.43 -53.95 59.84
C SER A 6 -15.70 -52.96 60.73
N LYS A 7 -15.95 -51.68 60.54
CA LYS A 7 -16.40 -50.76 61.59
C LYS A 7 -17.03 -49.49 60.98
N ARG A 8 -18.27 -49.29 61.35
CA ARG A 8 -19.04 -48.03 61.15
C ARG A 8 -18.46 -46.94 62.00
N LEU A 9 -18.31 -45.79 61.45
CA LEU A 9 -18.32 -44.56 62.25
C LEU A 9 -19.22 -43.54 61.50
N GLN A 10 -20.34 -43.24 62.14
CA GLN A 10 -21.24 -42.16 61.79
C GLN A 10 -20.55 -40.82 62.15
N CYS A 11 -20.41 -39.95 61.18
CA CYS A 11 -20.19 -38.54 61.42
C CYS A 11 -21.25 -37.72 60.67
N VAL A 12 -21.90 -36.89 61.40
CA VAL A 12 -22.95 -35.95 61.10
C VAL A 12 -22.50 -35.05 59.92
N ILE A 13 -23.25 -35.06 58.84
CA ILE A 13 -23.05 -34.11 57.72
C ILE A 13 -23.91 -32.89 58.01
N ALA A 14 -23.25 -31.80 58.48
CA ALA A 14 -23.81 -30.48 58.38
C ALA A 14 -23.74 -29.99 56.96
N GLY A 15 -24.91 -29.83 56.31
CA GLY A 15 -25.02 -29.33 54.97
C GLY A 15 -24.60 -27.85 54.91
N VAL A 16 -23.49 -27.57 54.22
CA VAL A 16 -23.19 -26.26 53.67
C VAL A 16 -23.45 -26.30 52.21
N ALA A 17 -24.57 -25.76 51.76
CA ALA A 17 -24.89 -25.51 50.37
C ALA A 17 -23.95 -24.39 49.90
N ILE A 18 -22.86 -24.74 49.21
CA ILE A 18 -22.07 -23.78 48.45
C ILE A 18 -22.87 -23.46 47.20
N ILE A 19 -23.62 -22.38 47.21
CA ILE A 19 -24.17 -21.73 46.04
C ILE A 19 -22.96 -21.16 45.30
N CYS A 20 -22.48 -21.91 44.27
CA CYS A 20 -21.60 -21.32 43.24
C CYS A 20 -22.43 -20.30 42.45
N LEU A 21 -22.41 -19.07 42.93
CA LEU A 21 -22.76 -17.91 42.14
C LEU A 21 -21.72 -17.86 40.98
N TRP A 22 -22.05 -18.46 39.86
CA TRP A 22 -21.44 -18.06 38.60
C TRP A 22 -21.86 -16.61 38.38
N SER A 23 -21.06 -15.68 38.85
CA SER A 23 -21.07 -14.32 38.34
C SER A 23 -20.76 -14.43 36.84
N VAL A 24 -21.80 -14.42 36.01
CA VAL A 24 -21.67 -14.07 34.62
C VAL A 24 -21.18 -12.61 34.69
N SER A 25 -19.87 -12.44 34.70
CA SER A 25 -19.23 -11.20 34.41
C SER A 25 -19.70 -10.85 33.00
N THR A 26 -20.68 -9.97 32.87
CA THR A 26 -20.93 -9.19 31.70
C THR A 26 -19.70 -8.30 31.57
N GLY A 27 -18.61 -8.87 31.05
CA GLY A 27 -17.38 -8.16 30.82
C GLY A 27 -17.71 -6.97 29.94
N ALA A 28 -17.56 -5.77 30.47
CA ALA A 28 -17.57 -4.58 29.65
C ALA A 28 -16.57 -4.86 28.52
N SER A 29 -17.02 -4.76 27.26
CA SER A 29 -16.12 -5.01 26.14
C SER A 29 -14.95 -4.04 26.26
N GLU A 30 -13.74 -4.57 26.15
CA GLU A 30 -12.53 -3.78 26.26
C GLU A 30 -12.57 -2.63 25.24
N GLN A 31 -12.24 -1.41 25.69
CA GLN A 31 -12.29 -0.20 24.88
C GLN A 31 -10.88 0.13 24.37
N PHE A 32 -10.80 0.62 23.15
CA PHE A 32 -9.58 1.12 22.53
C PHE A 32 -9.76 2.58 22.09
N GLU A 33 -8.82 3.42 22.48
CA GLU A 33 -8.73 4.84 22.11
C GLU A 33 -7.35 5.08 21.50
N GLY A 34 -7.28 5.03 20.15
CA GLY A 34 -6.07 5.32 19.38
C GLY A 34 -6.08 6.74 18.81
N LYS A 35 -5.03 7.08 18.07
CA LYS A 35 -4.89 8.36 17.36
C LYS A 35 -5.83 8.43 16.15
N HIS A 36 -5.98 7.32 15.44
CA HIS A 36 -6.69 7.23 14.16
C HIS A 36 -7.93 6.36 14.21
N PHE A 37 -7.99 5.45 15.17
CA PHE A 37 -9.12 4.55 15.38
C PHE A 37 -9.50 4.49 16.84
N ARG A 38 -10.80 4.35 17.10
CA ARG A 38 -11.32 3.96 18.40
C ARG A 38 -12.42 2.93 18.24
N GLY A 39 -12.65 2.17 19.29
CA GLY A 39 -13.67 1.13 19.22
C GLY A 39 -13.67 0.20 20.42
N SER A 40 -14.30 -0.96 20.24
CA SER A 40 -14.40 -1.98 21.29
C SER A 40 -14.44 -3.39 20.74
N GLY A 41 -14.10 -4.35 21.57
CA GLY A 41 -14.03 -5.77 21.27
C GLY A 41 -12.59 -6.24 21.08
N ASP A 42 -12.18 -6.57 19.88
CA ASP A 42 -10.80 -7.00 19.58
C ASP A 42 -9.84 -5.80 19.58
N VAL A 43 -9.37 -5.44 20.76
CA VAL A 43 -8.46 -4.29 20.98
C VAL A 43 -7.15 -4.46 20.24
N GLU A 44 -6.66 -5.69 20.10
CA GLU A 44 -5.42 -5.93 19.35
C GLU A 44 -5.59 -5.61 17.86
N TYR A 45 -6.72 -6.00 17.27
CA TYR A 45 -7.00 -5.66 15.88
C TYR A 45 -7.16 -4.15 15.68
N LEU A 46 -7.84 -3.47 16.60
CA LEU A 46 -7.97 -2.02 16.58
C LEU A 46 -6.61 -1.31 16.69
N ARG A 47 -5.73 -1.83 17.55
CA ARG A 47 -4.35 -1.33 17.68
C ARG A 47 -3.55 -1.51 16.38
N LEU A 48 -3.70 -2.64 15.71
CA LEU A 48 -3.05 -2.87 14.41
C LEU A 48 -3.55 -1.90 13.33
N LEU A 49 -4.85 -1.60 13.32
CA LEU A 49 -5.42 -0.59 12.41
C LEU A 49 -4.84 0.80 12.68
N ASP A 50 -4.77 1.20 13.95
CA ASP A 50 -4.21 2.48 14.37
C ASP A 50 -2.73 2.59 13.99
N SER A 51 -1.96 1.53 14.24
CA SER A 51 -0.55 1.46 13.86
C SER A 51 -0.36 1.48 12.34
N ALA A 52 -1.23 0.81 11.58
CA ALA A 52 -1.19 0.83 10.12
C ALA A 52 -1.39 2.26 9.58
N ARG A 53 -2.33 3.02 10.16
CA ARG A 53 -2.56 4.42 9.76
C ARG A 53 -1.38 5.32 10.10
N ARG A 54 -0.70 5.06 11.22
CA ARG A 54 0.48 5.82 11.65
C ARG A 54 1.66 5.70 10.68
N LEU A 55 1.72 4.66 9.85
CA LEU A 55 2.72 4.54 8.78
C LEU A 55 2.59 5.62 7.68
N PHE A 56 1.48 6.35 7.60
CA PHE A 56 1.29 7.46 6.65
C PHE A 56 1.80 8.81 7.15
N GLU A 57 2.25 8.87 8.38
CA GLU A 57 2.72 10.09 9.03
C GLU A 57 4.04 9.83 9.76
N PRO A 58 4.83 10.88 10.06
CA PRO A 58 5.95 10.76 10.98
C PRO A 58 5.45 10.19 12.32
N ASP A 59 6.00 9.05 12.71
CA ASP A 59 5.57 8.32 13.90
C ASP A 59 6.77 7.94 14.77
N PRO A 60 6.69 8.10 16.10
CA PRO A 60 7.79 7.79 17.00
C PRO A 60 8.13 6.29 17.07
N GLU A 61 7.24 5.40 16.65
CA GLU A 61 7.48 3.95 16.63
C GLU A 61 8.06 3.46 15.30
N PHE A 62 7.86 4.21 14.21
CA PHE A 62 8.25 3.79 12.86
C PHE A 62 9.09 4.85 12.18
N GLN A 63 10.24 4.46 11.68
CA GLN A 63 10.98 5.25 10.71
C GLN A 63 10.25 5.13 9.37
N ASN A 64 9.83 6.25 8.81
CA ASN A 64 8.66 6.20 8.00
C ASN A 64 8.76 6.77 6.60
N LEU A 65 7.67 6.81 6.02
CA LEU A 65 7.16 7.18 4.73
C LEU A 65 7.47 8.57 4.23
N ALA A 66 7.66 9.53 5.11
CA ALA A 66 8.06 10.88 4.75
C ALA A 66 9.38 10.90 3.96
N MET A 67 10.14 9.81 4.00
CA MET A 67 11.39 9.64 3.28
C MET A 67 11.23 9.26 1.80
N LEU A 68 10.02 9.09 1.35
CA LEU A 68 9.72 8.78 -0.05
C LEU A 68 9.58 10.05 -0.90
N TYR A 69 9.75 11.20 -0.30
CA TYR A 69 9.79 12.46 -1.02
C TYR A 69 11.11 12.64 -1.77
N THR A 70 11.02 13.08 -3.01
CA THR A 70 12.18 13.51 -3.80
C THR A 70 12.03 14.96 -4.23
N PRO A 71 13.12 15.77 -4.10
CA PRO A 71 13.11 17.14 -4.59
C PRO A 71 13.21 17.25 -6.11
N ASN A 72 13.69 16.20 -6.78
CA ASN A 72 13.99 16.25 -8.20
C ASN A 72 12.76 16.59 -9.05
N TRP A 73 11.58 16.19 -8.59
CA TRP A 73 10.30 16.55 -9.20
C TRP A 73 9.22 16.94 -8.18
N ASN A 74 9.65 17.24 -6.94
CA ASN A 74 8.73 17.57 -5.84
C ASN A 74 7.63 16.51 -5.68
N GLY A 75 8.01 15.23 -5.64
CA GLY A 75 7.10 14.12 -5.68
C GLY A 75 7.54 12.93 -4.84
N LEU A 76 6.91 11.80 -5.04
CA LEU A 76 7.25 10.53 -4.40
C LEU A 76 8.26 9.74 -5.25
N VAL A 77 9.07 8.96 -4.57
CA VAL A 77 10.07 8.05 -5.14
C VAL A 77 10.03 6.73 -4.38
N GLU A 78 10.49 5.64 -4.98
CA GLU A 78 10.50 4.34 -4.30
C GLU A 78 11.42 4.30 -3.07
N GLY A 79 12.46 5.06 -3.11
CA GLY A 79 13.46 5.17 -2.07
C GLY A 79 14.77 5.69 -2.61
N PRO A 80 15.76 5.86 -1.75
CA PRO A 80 17.02 6.49 -2.15
C PRO A 80 17.80 5.72 -3.21
N THR A 81 17.65 4.41 -3.25
CA THR A 81 18.36 3.53 -4.21
C THR A 81 17.65 3.48 -5.57
N TRP A 82 16.33 3.46 -5.54
CA TRP A 82 15.48 3.40 -6.72
C TRP A 82 14.94 4.81 -7.02
N ASN A 83 15.83 5.68 -7.43
CA ASN A 83 15.58 7.11 -7.58
C ASN A 83 14.75 7.44 -8.84
N MET A 84 13.67 6.71 -9.04
CA MET A 84 12.70 6.87 -10.12
C MET A 84 11.29 6.63 -9.58
N TRP A 85 10.28 7.10 -10.31
CA TRP A 85 8.90 6.73 -10.07
C TRP A 85 8.56 5.50 -10.88
N TRP A 86 8.47 4.36 -10.20
CA TRP A 86 8.19 3.06 -10.78
C TRP A 86 6.70 2.76 -10.80
N ILE A 87 6.28 1.96 -11.76
CA ILE A 87 4.88 1.52 -11.84
C ILE A 87 4.46 0.73 -10.60
N GLN A 88 5.36 -0.04 -10.01
CA GLN A 88 5.10 -0.82 -8.81
C GLN A 88 4.71 0.07 -7.63
N ASN A 89 5.36 1.22 -7.48
CA ASN A 89 5.06 2.21 -6.44
C ASN A 89 3.69 2.85 -6.65
N SER A 90 3.40 3.17 -7.90
CA SER A 90 2.12 3.74 -8.30
C SER A 90 0.99 2.74 -8.03
N TYR A 91 0.96 1.66 -8.78
CA TYR A 91 -0.11 0.68 -8.78
C TYR A 91 -0.07 -0.27 -7.58
N GLY A 92 1.11 -0.82 -7.27
CA GLY A 92 1.27 -1.83 -6.23
C GLY A 92 0.97 -1.28 -4.85
N THR A 93 1.69 -0.25 -4.49
CA THR A 93 1.74 0.28 -3.13
C THR A 93 0.69 1.37 -2.91
N THR A 94 0.66 2.38 -3.76
CA THR A 94 -0.14 3.58 -3.53
C THR A 94 -1.63 3.36 -3.72
N TYR A 95 -2.03 2.40 -4.56
CA TYR A 95 -3.45 2.15 -4.85
C TYR A 95 -4.32 1.99 -3.60
N ALA A 96 -3.86 1.20 -2.64
CA ALA A 96 -4.61 0.97 -1.41
C ALA A 96 -4.74 2.24 -0.54
N ALA A 97 -3.76 3.15 -0.63
CA ALA A 97 -3.69 4.36 0.16
C ALA A 97 -4.51 5.53 -0.38
N LEU A 98 -4.90 5.51 -1.65
CA LEU A 98 -5.53 6.65 -2.33
C LEU A 98 -6.68 7.33 -1.55
N PRO A 99 -7.59 6.60 -0.87
CA PRO A 99 -8.67 7.24 -0.09
C PRO A 99 -8.19 8.01 1.13
N PHE A 100 -6.98 7.70 1.64
CA PHE A 100 -6.48 8.16 2.94
C PHE A 100 -5.40 9.23 2.84
N LEU A 101 -4.81 9.41 1.66
CA LEU A 101 -3.75 10.39 1.47
C LEU A 101 -4.26 11.81 1.67
N GLN A 102 -3.52 12.59 2.43
CA GLN A 102 -3.75 14.01 2.69
C GLN A 102 -2.61 14.84 2.08
N GLU A 103 -2.76 16.14 2.02
CA GLU A 103 -1.64 17.02 1.68
C GLU A 103 -0.53 16.94 2.74
N PRO A 104 0.75 17.00 2.35
CA PRO A 104 1.27 17.24 1.00
C PRO A 104 1.42 15.99 0.12
N PHE A 105 1.13 14.78 0.63
CA PHE A 105 1.36 13.52 -0.09
C PHE A 105 0.54 13.40 -1.38
N LEU A 106 -0.64 14.03 -1.42
CA LEU A 106 -1.44 14.08 -2.65
C LEU A 106 -0.75 14.86 -3.76
N THR A 107 -0.23 16.03 -3.44
CA THR A 107 0.55 16.85 -4.37
C THR A 107 1.79 16.10 -4.83
N PHE A 108 2.50 15.43 -3.92
CA PHE A 108 3.70 14.66 -4.27
C PHE A 108 3.36 13.46 -5.17
N LEU A 109 2.27 12.75 -4.88
CA LEU A 109 1.79 11.67 -5.74
C LEU A 109 1.43 12.21 -7.13
N GLN A 110 0.68 13.31 -7.20
CA GLN A 110 0.27 13.88 -8.47
C GLN A 110 1.48 14.31 -9.30
N ASN A 111 2.48 14.93 -8.70
CA ASN A 111 3.71 15.30 -9.39
C ASN A 111 4.45 14.08 -9.96
N SER A 112 4.48 12.98 -9.23
CA SER A 112 5.07 11.73 -9.71
C SER A 112 4.24 11.12 -10.86
N GLN A 113 2.93 11.14 -10.77
CA GLN A 113 2.04 10.70 -11.85
C GLN A 113 2.16 11.60 -13.08
N ASP A 114 2.25 12.92 -12.90
CA ASP A 114 2.47 13.89 -13.98
C ASP A 114 3.78 13.61 -14.71
N LEU A 115 4.88 13.36 -13.98
CA LEU A 115 6.15 12.99 -14.58
C LEU A 115 6.01 11.77 -15.46
N TRP A 116 5.34 10.75 -14.98
CA TRP A 116 5.17 9.48 -15.67
C TRP A 116 4.28 9.62 -16.93
N PHE A 117 3.08 10.21 -16.79
CA PHE A 117 2.15 10.41 -17.90
C PHE A 117 2.64 11.43 -18.95
N ASN A 118 3.44 12.41 -18.57
CA ASN A 118 4.05 13.35 -19.50
C ASN A 118 5.15 12.70 -20.36
N GLN A 119 5.63 11.53 -19.94
CA GLN A 119 6.59 10.73 -20.68
C GLN A 119 5.94 9.52 -21.40
N MET A 120 4.63 9.52 -21.53
CA MET A 120 3.90 8.53 -22.36
C MET A 120 4.47 8.43 -23.76
N GLY A 121 4.51 7.23 -24.33
CA GLY A 121 4.89 6.99 -25.73
C GLY A 121 4.08 7.82 -26.70
N ASP A 122 4.74 8.32 -27.73
CA ASP A 122 4.18 9.18 -28.78
C ASP A 122 4.59 8.74 -30.19
N GLY A 123 5.15 7.55 -30.33
CA GLY A 123 5.71 7.06 -31.58
C GLY A 123 7.10 7.62 -31.92
N LYS A 124 7.71 8.40 -31.00
CA LYS A 124 9.03 9.04 -31.20
C LYS A 124 9.94 8.93 -29.99
N ARG A 125 9.35 8.79 -28.79
CA ARG A 125 10.05 8.81 -27.51
C ARG A 125 10.85 7.53 -27.29
N GLY A 126 12.13 7.66 -27.01
CA GLY A 126 13.05 6.58 -26.64
C GLY A 126 13.27 6.49 -25.14
N GLY A 127 14.23 5.66 -24.72
CA GLY A 127 14.66 5.52 -23.33
C GLY A 127 15.59 6.63 -22.84
N CYS A 128 16.35 6.36 -21.75
CA CYS A 128 17.31 7.32 -21.20
C CYS A 128 18.46 7.58 -22.20
N PRO A 129 18.93 8.82 -22.30
CA PRO A 129 20.10 9.17 -23.14
C PRO A 129 21.35 8.38 -22.81
N ASP A 130 21.54 8.03 -21.54
CA ASP A 130 22.70 7.29 -21.03
C ASP A 130 22.62 5.78 -21.29
N GLN A 131 21.53 5.29 -21.85
CA GLN A 131 21.32 3.90 -22.19
C GLN A 131 21.20 3.73 -23.73
N PRO A 132 22.30 3.86 -24.48
CA PRO A 132 22.28 3.93 -25.94
C PRO A 132 21.88 2.61 -26.62
N ALA A 133 21.76 1.52 -25.88
CA ALA A 133 21.38 0.21 -26.44
C ALA A 133 19.92 0.16 -26.93
N VAL A 134 19.14 1.20 -26.71
CA VAL A 134 17.68 1.18 -27.04
C VAL A 134 17.40 2.04 -28.24
N ASN A 135 17.62 1.49 -29.39
CA ASN A 135 17.14 2.04 -30.65
C ASN A 135 15.64 1.64 -30.81
N TRP A 136 14.80 2.11 -29.89
CA TRP A 136 13.39 1.75 -29.84
C TRP A 136 12.51 2.96 -29.61
N VAL A 137 11.34 2.95 -30.21
CA VAL A 137 10.36 4.02 -30.14
C VAL A 137 9.12 3.52 -29.42
N ALA A 138 8.76 4.16 -28.33
CA ALA A 138 7.57 3.82 -27.55
C ALA A 138 6.30 4.11 -28.36
N PRO A 139 5.43 3.13 -28.60
CA PRO A 139 4.14 3.33 -29.26
C PRO A 139 3.30 4.41 -28.59
N ASP A 140 2.42 5.04 -29.36
CA ASP A 140 1.49 6.04 -28.83
C ASP A 140 0.59 5.43 -27.76
N GLY A 141 0.54 6.08 -26.59
CA GLY A 141 -0.25 5.66 -25.43
C GLY A 141 0.43 4.67 -24.49
N GLN A 142 1.61 4.14 -24.81
CA GLN A 142 2.35 3.26 -23.90
C GLN A 142 2.89 4.06 -22.71
N LEU A 143 2.72 3.54 -21.50
CA LEU A 143 3.37 4.06 -20.30
C LEU A 143 4.68 3.33 -20.05
N CYS A 144 5.67 4.04 -19.50
CA CYS A 144 6.97 3.46 -19.18
C CYS A 144 6.92 2.66 -17.87
N ASP A 145 7.93 1.83 -17.65
CA ASP A 145 8.13 1.11 -16.39
C ASP A 145 8.52 2.08 -15.26
N ALA A 146 9.45 3.00 -15.53
CA ALA A 146 9.90 3.99 -14.57
C ALA A 146 10.28 5.31 -15.24
N ALA A 147 10.13 6.41 -14.52
CA ALA A 147 10.47 7.74 -14.97
C ALA A 147 11.17 8.57 -13.89
N SER A 148 12.12 9.40 -14.34
CA SER A 148 12.69 10.53 -13.62
C SER A 148 12.88 11.69 -14.59
N PRO A 149 13.13 12.92 -14.13
CA PRO A 149 13.38 14.02 -15.05
C PRO A 149 14.51 13.71 -16.04
N GLY A 150 14.20 13.74 -17.34
CA GLY A 150 15.15 13.45 -18.40
C GLY A 150 15.49 11.97 -18.64
N CYS A 151 14.89 11.07 -17.88
CA CYS A 151 15.13 9.64 -18.02
C CYS A 151 13.82 8.85 -17.93
N ILE A 152 13.62 7.94 -18.88
CA ILE A 152 12.46 7.04 -18.93
C ILE A 152 12.93 5.61 -19.24
N ILE A 153 12.35 4.65 -18.54
CA ILE A 153 12.61 3.23 -18.75
C ILE A 153 11.32 2.59 -19.26
N TYR A 154 11.32 2.15 -20.50
CA TYR A 154 10.20 1.41 -21.11
C TYR A 154 10.35 -0.09 -21.03
N LYS A 155 11.36 -0.53 -20.34
CA LYS A 155 11.61 -1.95 -20.09
C LYS A 155 12.16 -2.12 -18.72
N GLN A 156 11.83 -3.21 -18.13
CA GLN A 156 12.43 -3.67 -16.90
C GLN A 156 13.64 -4.55 -17.21
N GLY A 157 14.61 -4.56 -16.32
CA GLY A 157 15.76 -5.40 -16.46
C GLY A 157 17.06 -4.67 -16.53
N ASP A 158 18.02 -5.36 -17.07
CA ASP A 158 19.41 -4.90 -17.17
C ASP A 158 19.63 -3.67 -18.07
N GLY A 159 18.56 -3.07 -18.56
CA GLY A 159 18.65 -1.93 -19.47
C GLY A 159 19.17 -2.25 -20.86
N GLN A 160 19.57 -3.48 -21.15
CA GLN A 160 20.26 -3.88 -22.38
C GLN A 160 19.34 -4.65 -23.34
N THR A 161 18.25 -5.21 -22.84
CA THR A 161 17.40 -6.08 -23.63
C THR A 161 16.40 -5.27 -24.45
N LYS A 162 16.44 -5.41 -25.76
CA LYS A 162 15.54 -4.74 -26.73
C LYS A 162 14.17 -5.42 -26.74
N ILE A 163 13.36 -5.23 -25.70
CA ILE A 163 12.06 -5.87 -25.61
C ILE A 163 10.98 -4.77 -25.59
N HIS A 164 10.18 -4.74 -26.62
CA HIS A 164 9.31 -3.62 -26.93
C HIS A 164 7.89 -3.74 -26.36
N ASP A 165 7.48 -4.93 -25.93
CA ASP A 165 6.10 -5.21 -25.51
C ASP A 165 5.97 -5.43 -23.99
N TRP A 166 6.91 -4.99 -23.19
CA TRP A 166 6.93 -5.24 -21.74
C TRP A 166 5.93 -4.42 -20.95
N ASP A 167 5.67 -3.21 -21.42
CA ASP A 167 4.96 -2.23 -20.63
C ASP A 167 3.43 -2.30 -20.82
N LEU A 168 2.93 -3.41 -21.35
CA LEU A 168 1.49 -3.61 -21.53
C LEU A 168 0.74 -3.69 -20.20
N GLU A 169 1.21 -4.54 -19.28
CA GLU A 169 0.63 -4.61 -17.93
C GLU A 169 0.81 -3.29 -17.19
N PHE A 170 1.98 -2.66 -17.33
CA PHE A 170 2.28 -1.37 -16.72
C PHE A 170 1.35 -0.28 -17.24
N THR A 171 1.07 -0.28 -18.55
CA THR A 171 0.11 0.65 -19.14
C THR A 171 -1.31 0.43 -18.59
N ALA A 172 -1.75 -0.82 -18.47
CA ALA A 172 -3.04 -1.15 -17.86
C ALA A 172 -3.14 -0.70 -16.41
N ALA A 173 -2.07 -0.90 -15.64
CA ALA A 173 -1.98 -0.48 -14.24
C ALA A 173 -2.02 1.04 -14.09
N GLY A 174 -1.37 1.77 -14.99
CA GLY A 174 -1.43 3.22 -15.00
C GLY A 174 -2.84 3.75 -15.25
N VAL A 175 -3.55 3.16 -16.21
CA VAL A 175 -4.96 3.49 -16.45
C VAL A 175 -5.79 3.22 -15.18
N LEU A 176 -5.59 2.07 -14.53
CA LEU A 176 -6.31 1.69 -13.32
C LEU A 176 -6.08 2.68 -12.17
N LEU A 177 -4.82 2.96 -11.83
CA LEU A 177 -4.50 3.83 -10.69
C LEU A 177 -4.96 5.25 -10.92
N GLN A 178 -4.64 5.84 -12.07
CA GLN A 178 -4.97 7.23 -12.35
C GLN A 178 -6.48 7.44 -12.48
N SER A 179 -7.21 6.49 -13.07
CA SER A 179 -8.67 6.54 -13.11
C SER A 179 -9.28 6.47 -11.70
N GLU A 180 -8.78 5.60 -10.83
CA GLU A 180 -9.23 5.52 -9.43
C GLU A 180 -8.97 6.83 -8.67
N LEU A 181 -7.77 7.42 -8.84
CA LEU A 181 -7.41 8.70 -8.22
C LEU A 181 -8.36 9.82 -8.68
N LEU A 182 -8.70 9.87 -9.96
CA LEU A 182 -9.64 10.85 -10.50
C LEU A 182 -11.08 10.63 -10.03
N LEU A 183 -11.53 9.39 -9.88
CA LEU A 183 -12.83 9.08 -9.30
C LEU A 183 -12.92 9.48 -7.82
N ILE A 184 -11.82 9.35 -7.07
CA ILE A 184 -11.73 9.78 -5.67
C ILE A 184 -11.73 11.30 -5.58
N SER A 185 -10.88 11.97 -6.37
CA SER A 185 -10.72 13.43 -6.32
C SER A 185 -11.89 14.19 -6.96
N ARG A 186 -12.49 13.63 -8.00
CA ARG A 186 -13.57 14.25 -8.81
C ARG A 186 -13.17 15.63 -9.35
N ASP A 187 -11.86 15.92 -9.45
CA ASP A 187 -11.37 17.21 -9.95
C ASP A 187 -11.62 17.35 -11.45
N PRO A 188 -12.47 18.31 -11.90
CA PRO A 188 -12.77 18.47 -13.31
C PRO A 188 -11.53 18.83 -14.15
N LYS A 189 -10.58 19.55 -13.58
CA LYS A 189 -9.33 19.93 -14.28
C LYS A 189 -8.43 18.70 -14.46
N GLY A 190 -8.27 17.91 -13.41
CA GLY A 190 -7.54 16.66 -13.47
C GLY A 190 -8.17 15.67 -14.46
N ILE A 191 -9.50 15.55 -14.44
CA ILE A 191 -10.22 14.70 -15.42
C ILE A 191 -9.97 15.19 -16.84
N ALA A 192 -10.15 16.48 -17.13
CA ALA A 192 -9.91 17.05 -18.47
C ALA A 192 -8.47 16.86 -18.94
N GLN A 193 -7.50 16.93 -18.03
CA GLN A 193 -6.08 16.74 -18.34
C GLN A 193 -5.71 15.28 -18.62
N TYR A 194 -6.24 14.34 -17.84
CA TYR A 194 -5.81 12.95 -17.87
C TYR A 194 -6.66 12.04 -18.75
N LEU A 195 -7.96 12.30 -18.87
CA LEU A 195 -8.87 11.40 -19.60
C LEU A 195 -8.40 11.11 -21.04
N PRO A 196 -7.97 12.11 -21.84
CA PRO A 196 -7.44 11.84 -23.19
C PRO A 196 -6.17 10.95 -23.17
N LYS A 197 -5.34 11.04 -22.13
CA LYS A 197 -4.14 10.20 -21.97
C LYS A 197 -4.54 8.76 -21.63
N LEU A 198 -5.51 8.58 -20.74
CA LEU A 198 -6.04 7.27 -20.34
C LEU A 198 -6.70 6.56 -21.53
N GLU A 199 -7.45 7.29 -22.35
CA GLU A 199 -8.03 6.77 -23.61
C GLU A 199 -6.95 6.31 -24.59
N ARG A 200 -5.87 7.09 -24.76
CA ARG A 200 -4.72 6.70 -25.61
C ARG A 200 -4.09 5.41 -25.11
N SER A 201 -3.88 5.28 -23.80
CA SER A 201 -3.34 4.06 -23.19
C SER A 201 -4.26 2.86 -23.39
N ALA A 202 -5.56 3.03 -23.19
CA ALA A 202 -6.53 1.96 -23.48
C ALA A 202 -6.56 1.57 -24.96
N ASN A 203 -6.40 2.53 -25.88
CA ASN A 203 -6.30 2.26 -27.31
C ASN A 203 -5.02 1.49 -27.66
N PHE A 204 -3.89 1.85 -27.05
CA PHE A 204 -2.64 1.11 -27.22
C PHE A 204 -2.81 -0.38 -26.81
N LEU A 205 -3.42 -0.65 -25.67
CA LEU A 205 -3.67 -2.03 -25.24
C LEU A 205 -4.53 -2.82 -26.21
N GLU A 206 -5.55 -2.20 -26.80
CA GLU A 206 -6.42 -2.84 -27.80
C GLU A 206 -5.69 -3.24 -29.09
N THR A 207 -4.57 -2.59 -29.43
CA THR A 207 -3.74 -3.01 -30.57
C THR A 207 -3.13 -4.39 -30.40
N ARG A 208 -3.13 -4.91 -29.18
CA ARG A 208 -2.56 -6.23 -28.82
C ARG A 208 -3.63 -7.31 -28.61
N ARG A 209 -4.90 -6.96 -28.72
CA ARG A 209 -5.98 -7.94 -28.62
C ARG A 209 -5.96 -8.88 -29.80
N ASP A 210 -5.95 -10.16 -29.54
CA ASP A 210 -6.20 -11.20 -30.52
C ASP A 210 -7.71 -11.39 -30.67
N PRO A 211 -8.28 -11.12 -31.85
CA PRO A 211 -9.72 -11.29 -32.07
C PRO A 211 -10.18 -12.75 -32.00
N GLY A 212 -9.28 -13.71 -32.17
CA GLY A 212 -9.60 -15.14 -32.15
C GLY A 212 -9.88 -15.67 -30.75
N ASN A 213 -9.22 -15.09 -29.72
CA ASN A 213 -9.34 -15.57 -28.34
C ASN A 213 -9.64 -14.46 -27.32
N ASN A 214 -9.62 -13.20 -27.72
CA ASN A 214 -9.83 -12.01 -26.90
C ASN A 214 -8.79 -11.80 -25.77
N LEU A 215 -7.65 -12.46 -25.83
CA LEU A 215 -6.50 -12.22 -24.97
C LEU A 215 -5.54 -11.21 -25.62
N PHE A 216 -4.56 -10.75 -24.85
CA PHE A 216 -3.62 -9.72 -25.28
C PHE A 216 -2.23 -10.32 -25.45
N LEU A 217 -1.73 -10.33 -26.68
CA LEU A 217 -0.42 -10.90 -27.00
C LEU A 217 0.69 -9.90 -26.67
N ALA A 218 1.56 -10.26 -25.76
CA ALA A 218 2.73 -9.47 -25.34
C ALA A 218 4.03 -10.23 -25.59
N GLY A 219 5.08 -9.49 -25.81
CA GLY A 219 6.46 -10.00 -25.81
C GLY A 219 6.97 -10.19 -24.42
N PRO A 220 8.26 -10.64 -24.25
CA PRO A 220 8.67 -11.32 -23.04
C PRO A 220 8.07 -10.71 -21.79
N ALA A 221 7.37 -11.57 -21.05
CA ALA A 221 6.40 -11.16 -20.06
C ALA A 221 7.10 -10.69 -18.78
N ALA A 222 6.94 -9.43 -18.46
CA ALA A 222 7.15 -8.97 -17.11
C ALA A 222 5.82 -9.01 -16.36
N ASN A 223 5.83 -9.54 -15.15
CA ASN A 223 4.72 -9.43 -14.25
C ASN A 223 4.73 -8.07 -13.57
N LEU A 224 3.57 -7.43 -13.45
CA LEU A 224 3.43 -6.08 -12.94
C LEU A 224 3.85 -5.92 -11.47
N LEU A 225 3.42 -6.83 -10.61
CA LEU A 225 3.68 -6.75 -9.16
C LEU A 225 4.93 -7.55 -8.74
N ALA A 226 5.35 -8.45 -9.56
CA ALA A 226 6.58 -9.17 -9.42
C ALA A 226 7.27 -9.10 -10.77
N PRO A 227 7.94 -8.00 -11.08
CA PRO A 227 8.62 -7.86 -12.35
C PRO A 227 9.68 -8.93 -12.47
N SER A 228 9.23 -10.08 -12.77
CA SER A 228 10.08 -11.17 -13.16
C SER A 228 10.37 -10.92 -14.63
N TYR A 229 11.60 -11.00 -14.99
CA TYR A 229 12.04 -11.06 -16.38
C TYR A 229 11.59 -12.37 -16.99
N ALA A 230 10.36 -12.74 -16.74
CA ALA A 230 9.76 -13.94 -17.18
C ALA A 230 9.30 -13.76 -18.60
N GLY A 231 10.03 -14.29 -19.43
CA GLY A 231 9.85 -14.57 -20.82
C GLY A 231 10.77 -15.71 -21.12
N TRP A 232 10.68 -16.27 -22.26
CA TRP A 232 11.56 -17.35 -22.67
C TRP A 232 12.33 -16.94 -23.91
N ARG A 233 13.56 -17.31 -23.94
CA ARG A 233 14.42 -17.16 -25.10
C ARG A 233 14.36 -18.43 -25.91
N ARG A 234 14.01 -18.32 -27.17
CA ARG A 234 14.02 -19.44 -28.09
C ARG A 234 15.47 -19.84 -28.47
N PRO A 235 15.69 -21.06 -28.96
CA PRO A 235 17.03 -21.49 -29.38
C PRO A 235 17.67 -20.60 -30.45
N ASP A 236 16.86 -19.96 -31.30
CA ASP A 236 17.31 -19.01 -32.33
C ASP A 236 17.66 -17.63 -31.78
N GLY A 237 17.57 -17.43 -30.46
CA GLY A 237 17.82 -16.16 -29.78
C GLY A 237 16.67 -15.17 -29.81
N SER A 238 15.56 -15.48 -30.46
CA SER A 238 14.34 -14.66 -30.40
C SER A 238 13.62 -14.88 -29.08
N TYR A 239 12.70 -13.94 -28.76
CA TYR A 239 11.88 -14.04 -27.56
C TYR A 239 10.48 -14.57 -27.89
N GLY A 240 9.95 -15.42 -27.01
CA GLY A 240 8.58 -15.88 -27.10
C GLY A 240 7.59 -14.74 -26.84
N LYS A 241 6.41 -14.88 -27.39
CA LYS A 241 5.24 -14.04 -27.09
C LYS A 241 4.17 -14.88 -26.45
N ALA A 242 3.43 -14.30 -25.50
CA ALA A 242 2.38 -15.00 -24.78
C ALA A 242 1.19 -14.08 -24.47
N TYR A 243 0.06 -14.69 -24.21
CA TYR A 243 -1.11 -14.04 -23.65
C TYR A 243 -0.97 -14.01 -22.12
N LEU A 244 -0.78 -12.81 -21.55
CA LEU A 244 -0.54 -12.64 -20.12
C LEU A 244 -1.85 -12.60 -19.34
N ALA A 245 -1.96 -13.42 -18.28
CA ALA A 245 -3.12 -13.40 -17.39
C ALA A 245 -3.21 -12.09 -16.59
N GLY A 246 -2.08 -11.62 -16.05
CA GLY A 246 -2.02 -10.36 -15.31
C GLY A 246 -2.50 -9.18 -16.15
N LEU A 247 -2.06 -9.09 -17.41
CA LEU A 247 -2.53 -8.05 -18.33
C LEU A 247 -4.05 -8.07 -18.51
N SER A 248 -4.62 -9.24 -18.78
CA SER A 248 -6.07 -9.37 -18.98
C SER A 248 -6.86 -8.94 -17.74
N ILE A 249 -6.42 -9.34 -16.56
CA ILE A 249 -7.08 -9.05 -15.27
C ILE A 249 -6.95 -7.56 -14.95
N THR A 250 -5.75 -7.00 -15.02
CA THR A 250 -5.48 -5.59 -14.72
C THR A 250 -6.22 -4.67 -15.70
N TYR A 251 -6.27 -5.04 -16.99
CA TYR A 251 -6.99 -4.26 -17.99
C TYR A 251 -8.51 -4.29 -17.78
N ILE A 252 -9.08 -5.43 -17.40
CA ILE A 252 -10.51 -5.50 -17.02
C ILE A 252 -10.80 -4.55 -15.86
N ALA A 253 -9.94 -4.54 -14.83
CA ALA A 253 -10.06 -3.64 -13.69
C ALA A 253 -9.89 -2.17 -14.10
N ALA A 254 -8.96 -1.87 -15.00
CA ALA A 254 -8.76 -0.52 -15.55
C ALA A 254 -10.00 -0.04 -16.33
N LEU A 255 -10.56 -0.91 -17.17
CA LEU A 255 -11.79 -0.60 -17.92
C LEU A 255 -12.98 -0.35 -17.00
N ASP A 256 -13.10 -1.06 -15.86
CA ASP A 256 -14.15 -0.79 -14.87
C ASP A 256 -14.07 0.65 -14.34
N ARG A 257 -12.86 1.18 -14.06
CA ARG A 257 -12.66 2.56 -13.59
C ARG A 257 -12.81 3.58 -14.70
N LEU A 258 -12.30 3.28 -15.89
CA LEU A 258 -12.42 4.16 -17.04
C LEU A 258 -13.88 4.35 -17.47
N ILE A 259 -14.70 3.30 -17.44
CA ILE A 259 -16.14 3.38 -17.67
C ILE A 259 -16.80 4.35 -16.70
N GLU A 260 -16.47 4.27 -15.41
CA GLU A 260 -17.03 5.18 -14.41
C GLU A 260 -16.53 6.62 -14.61
N LEU A 261 -15.29 6.80 -15.05
CA LEU A 261 -14.73 8.11 -15.32
C LEU A 261 -15.39 8.76 -16.56
N GLU A 262 -15.65 7.97 -17.61
CA GLU A 262 -16.38 8.43 -18.80
C GLU A 262 -17.84 8.81 -18.50
N LYS A 263 -18.49 8.07 -17.61
CA LYS A 263 -19.81 8.46 -17.10
C LYS A 263 -19.76 9.81 -16.38
N LEU A 264 -18.72 10.02 -15.54
CA LEU A 264 -18.51 11.26 -14.83
C LEU A 264 -18.22 12.43 -15.79
N ALA A 265 -17.51 12.16 -16.87
CA ALA A 265 -17.23 13.11 -17.94
C ALA A 265 -18.41 13.34 -18.91
N GLY A 266 -19.46 12.52 -18.83
CA GLY A 266 -20.64 12.65 -19.67
C GLY A 266 -20.46 12.18 -21.13
N ALA A 267 -19.63 11.14 -21.36
CA ALA A 267 -19.30 10.60 -22.68
C ALA A 267 -19.94 9.20 -22.91
N PRO A 268 -21.22 9.09 -23.20
CA PRO A 268 -21.94 7.81 -23.28
C PRO A 268 -21.42 6.89 -24.40
N GLU A 269 -20.92 7.42 -25.51
CA GLU A 269 -20.31 6.63 -26.59
C GLU A 269 -19.01 5.95 -26.14
N LYS A 270 -18.24 6.59 -25.25
CA LYS A 270 -17.03 6.01 -24.66
C LYS A 270 -17.39 4.96 -23.62
N VAL A 271 -18.42 5.19 -22.82
CA VAL A 271 -18.97 4.20 -21.88
C VAL A 271 -19.32 2.91 -22.61
N GLU A 272 -20.02 2.97 -23.73
CA GLU A 272 -20.39 1.80 -24.54
C GLU A 272 -19.15 1.09 -25.12
N LEU A 273 -18.20 1.89 -25.66
CA LEU A 273 -16.94 1.39 -26.21
C LEU A 273 -16.19 0.56 -25.17
N TYR A 274 -15.93 1.14 -23.99
CA TYR A 274 -15.15 0.48 -22.93
C TYR A 274 -15.92 -0.66 -22.26
N THR A 275 -17.25 -0.58 -22.18
CA THR A 275 -18.09 -1.69 -21.73
C THR A 275 -17.95 -2.89 -22.70
N THR A 276 -17.94 -2.64 -24.00
CA THR A 276 -17.74 -3.69 -25.00
C THR A 276 -16.33 -4.28 -24.91
N ARG A 277 -15.26 -3.45 -24.79
CA ARG A 277 -13.88 -3.92 -24.61
C ARG A 277 -13.75 -4.80 -23.36
N ARG A 278 -14.33 -4.39 -22.24
CA ARG A 278 -14.36 -5.17 -20.99
C ARG A 278 -15.05 -6.51 -21.17
N ARG A 279 -16.22 -6.53 -21.82
CA ARG A 279 -16.95 -7.77 -22.10
C ARG A 279 -16.14 -8.72 -22.97
N LEU A 280 -15.43 -8.22 -23.98
CA LEU A 280 -14.55 -9.03 -24.81
C LEU A 280 -13.35 -9.57 -24.03
N ALA A 281 -12.68 -8.76 -23.21
CA ALA A 281 -11.56 -9.19 -22.37
C ALA A 281 -11.99 -10.32 -21.41
N ARG A 282 -13.18 -10.22 -20.80
CA ARG A 282 -13.73 -11.27 -19.92
C ARG A 282 -13.98 -12.59 -20.68
N LYS A 283 -14.30 -12.57 -21.96
CA LYS A 283 -14.48 -13.79 -22.78
C LYS A 283 -13.18 -14.60 -22.96
N GLY A 284 -12.02 -13.96 -22.85
CA GLY A 284 -10.73 -14.64 -22.93
C GLY A 284 -10.33 -15.39 -21.66
N LEU A 285 -10.84 -14.97 -20.49
CA LEU A 285 -10.39 -15.50 -19.19
C LEU A 285 -10.47 -17.03 -19.03
N PRO A 286 -11.47 -17.76 -19.55
CA PRO A 286 -11.49 -19.21 -19.41
C PRO A 286 -10.27 -19.93 -20.01
N LEU A 287 -9.61 -19.36 -21.01
CA LEU A 287 -8.42 -19.95 -21.64
C LEU A 287 -7.19 -19.93 -20.72
N ILE A 288 -7.12 -18.94 -19.84
CA ILE A 288 -6.04 -18.74 -18.87
C ILE A 288 -6.42 -19.15 -17.44
N THR A 289 -7.60 -19.77 -17.27
CA THR A 289 -8.06 -20.32 -15.99
C THR A 289 -7.80 -21.83 -15.96
N THR A 290 -7.30 -22.32 -14.83
CA THR A 290 -7.11 -23.76 -14.61
C THR A 290 -8.43 -24.46 -14.23
N ARG A 291 -8.43 -25.78 -14.23
CA ARG A 291 -9.58 -26.57 -13.72
C ARG A 291 -9.86 -26.36 -12.24
N GLU A 292 -8.84 -25.95 -11.47
CA GLU A 292 -8.95 -25.62 -10.05
C GLU A 292 -9.44 -24.19 -9.80
N GLY A 293 -9.71 -23.40 -10.84
CA GLY A 293 -10.28 -22.06 -10.76
C GLY A 293 -9.28 -20.92 -10.65
N TYR A 294 -7.99 -21.19 -10.47
CA TYR A 294 -6.96 -20.12 -10.43
C TYR A 294 -6.42 -19.82 -11.83
N PHE A 295 -5.80 -18.63 -11.98
CA PHE A 295 -5.20 -18.18 -13.22
C PHE A 295 -3.75 -18.64 -13.33
N ILE A 296 -3.37 -19.06 -14.53
CA ILE A 296 -1.98 -19.29 -14.91
C ILE A 296 -1.25 -17.95 -15.11
N LYS A 297 0.07 -17.96 -15.27
CA LYS A 297 0.82 -16.76 -15.63
C LYS A 297 0.57 -16.35 -17.07
N SER A 298 0.78 -17.27 -18.01
CA SER A 298 0.66 -16.99 -19.43
C SER A 298 0.30 -18.23 -20.26
N LEU A 299 -0.24 -17.97 -21.45
CA LEU A 299 -0.57 -18.95 -22.46
C LEU A 299 0.17 -18.59 -23.76
N ASP A 300 0.95 -19.52 -24.29
CA ASP A 300 1.62 -19.32 -25.57
C ASP A 300 0.64 -19.50 -26.75
N PRO A 301 0.93 -18.93 -27.91
CA PRO A 301 0.11 -19.12 -29.10
C PRO A 301 -0.04 -20.57 -29.54
N ASP A 302 0.90 -21.46 -29.19
CA ASP A 302 0.83 -22.90 -29.47
C ASP A 302 0.03 -23.69 -28.42
N GLY A 303 -0.48 -23.03 -27.37
CA GLY A 303 -1.26 -23.63 -26.31
C GLY A 303 -0.46 -24.06 -25.08
N THR A 304 0.85 -23.85 -25.04
CA THR A 304 1.69 -24.11 -23.86
C THR A 304 1.28 -23.17 -22.71
N LYS A 305 1.07 -23.76 -21.54
CA LYS A 305 0.66 -23.01 -20.33
C LYS A 305 1.83 -22.87 -19.37
N HIS A 306 2.10 -21.64 -18.96
CA HIS A 306 3.09 -21.30 -17.93
C HIS A 306 2.37 -20.93 -16.63
N GLY A 307 2.76 -21.55 -15.52
CA GLY A 307 2.15 -21.27 -14.23
C GLY A 307 0.99 -22.21 -13.85
N VAL A 308 0.98 -23.44 -14.38
CA VAL A 308 0.13 -24.52 -13.86
C VAL A 308 0.90 -25.23 -12.74
N TYR A 309 0.62 -24.88 -11.48
CA TYR A 309 1.38 -25.36 -10.33
C TYR A 309 1.51 -26.87 -10.28
N GLY A 310 2.76 -27.34 -10.16
CA GLY A 310 3.10 -28.76 -10.12
C GLY A 310 3.20 -29.43 -11.48
N ALA A 311 3.05 -28.70 -12.60
CA ALA A 311 3.37 -29.24 -13.92
C ALA A 311 4.87 -29.54 -14.07
N PRO A 312 5.25 -30.54 -14.92
CA PRO A 312 6.67 -30.89 -15.11
C PRO A 312 7.54 -29.75 -15.64
N GLN A 313 6.96 -28.85 -16.44
CA GLN A 313 7.59 -27.67 -16.99
C GLN A 313 6.72 -26.45 -16.65
N HIS A 314 7.37 -25.32 -16.34
CA HIS A 314 6.68 -24.06 -16.00
C HIS A 314 5.63 -24.23 -14.89
N GLY A 315 5.93 -25.14 -13.94
CA GLY A 315 5.03 -25.62 -12.90
C GLY A 315 4.98 -24.76 -11.64
N TYR A 316 5.32 -23.51 -11.71
CA TYR A 316 5.23 -22.54 -10.62
C TYR A 316 3.78 -22.01 -10.48
N PHE A 317 3.47 -21.45 -9.31
CA PHE A 317 2.28 -20.64 -9.06
C PHE A 317 2.66 -19.18 -9.09
N GLU A 318 1.88 -18.35 -9.77
CA GLU A 318 2.03 -16.90 -9.77
C GLU A 318 0.88 -16.22 -9.01
N ALA A 319 1.23 -15.42 -8.00
CA ALA A 319 0.26 -14.84 -7.08
C ALA A 319 -0.48 -13.64 -7.70
N SER A 320 0.22 -12.82 -8.48
CA SER A 320 -0.26 -11.52 -8.95
C SER A 320 -1.61 -11.58 -9.68
N PRO A 321 -1.80 -12.34 -10.78
CA PRO A 321 -3.09 -12.38 -11.45
C PRO A 321 -4.20 -12.92 -10.53
N ASN A 322 -3.86 -13.75 -9.59
CA ASN A 322 -4.78 -14.43 -8.70
C ASN A 322 -5.33 -13.51 -7.61
N HIS A 323 -4.45 -12.85 -6.85
CA HIS A 323 -4.93 -11.91 -5.83
C HIS A 323 -5.58 -10.66 -6.44
N ASP A 324 -5.12 -10.19 -7.61
CA ASP A 324 -5.72 -9.05 -8.28
C ASP A 324 -7.12 -9.36 -8.82
N ALA A 325 -7.33 -10.57 -9.33
CA ALA A 325 -8.65 -11.01 -9.75
C ALA A 325 -9.68 -10.99 -8.62
N ILE A 326 -9.26 -11.36 -7.41
CA ILE A 326 -10.10 -11.25 -6.20
C ILE A 326 -10.27 -9.76 -5.83
N CYS A 327 -9.16 -9.04 -5.65
CA CYS A 327 -9.13 -7.67 -5.16
C CYS A 327 -9.98 -6.72 -6.02
N PHE A 328 -9.93 -6.85 -7.34
CA PHE A 328 -10.61 -5.98 -8.29
C PHE A 328 -11.98 -6.51 -8.77
N HIS A 329 -12.53 -7.54 -8.14
CA HIS A 329 -13.82 -8.10 -8.52
C HIS A 329 -13.90 -8.61 -9.98
N VAL A 330 -12.77 -9.08 -10.51
CA VAL A 330 -12.74 -9.70 -11.84
C VAL A 330 -13.38 -11.07 -11.83
N VAL A 331 -13.34 -11.76 -10.69
CA VAL A 331 -13.97 -13.08 -10.46
C VAL A 331 -15.14 -12.96 -9.50
N ASP A 332 -16.06 -13.94 -9.59
CA ASP A 332 -17.15 -14.07 -8.62
C ASP A 332 -16.66 -14.67 -7.28
N ALA A 333 -17.57 -14.76 -6.31
CA ALA A 333 -17.24 -15.24 -4.97
C ALA A 333 -16.78 -16.70 -4.97
N ALA A 334 -17.37 -17.56 -5.83
CA ALA A 334 -17.01 -18.96 -5.88
C ALA A 334 -15.59 -19.17 -6.43
N GLN A 335 -15.26 -18.49 -7.51
CA GLN A 335 -13.90 -18.55 -8.08
C GLN A 335 -12.89 -17.88 -7.14
N ALA A 336 -13.26 -16.81 -6.43
CA ALA A 336 -12.39 -16.16 -5.44
C ALA A 336 -12.01 -17.15 -4.30
N GLU A 337 -12.96 -17.91 -3.78
CA GLU A 337 -12.69 -18.97 -2.79
C GLU A 337 -11.82 -20.11 -3.37
N GLN A 338 -12.01 -20.50 -4.63
CA GLN A 338 -11.14 -21.49 -5.29
C GLN A 338 -9.69 -21.01 -5.39
N ILE A 339 -9.48 -19.76 -5.79
CA ILE A 339 -8.16 -19.13 -5.85
C ILE A 339 -7.51 -19.10 -4.46
N TYR A 340 -8.26 -18.66 -3.44
CA TYR A 340 -7.76 -18.64 -2.07
C TYR A 340 -7.40 -20.04 -1.56
N ALA A 341 -8.25 -21.03 -1.82
CA ALA A 341 -7.99 -22.43 -1.45
C ALA A 341 -6.69 -22.94 -2.09
N LYS A 342 -6.42 -22.57 -3.34
CA LYS A 342 -5.16 -22.91 -4.00
C LYS A 342 -3.97 -22.24 -3.32
N ILE A 343 -4.03 -20.92 -3.05
CA ILE A 343 -2.99 -20.19 -2.34
C ILE A 343 -2.70 -20.81 -0.97
N ALA A 344 -3.75 -21.16 -0.21
CA ALA A 344 -3.63 -21.76 1.11
C ALA A 344 -3.06 -23.19 1.07
N SER A 345 -3.23 -23.92 -0.04
CA SER A 345 -2.81 -25.31 -0.20
C SER A 345 -1.31 -25.46 -0.53
N ILE A 346 -0.63 -24.40 -0.93
CA ILE A 346 0.79 -24.45 -1.34
C ILE A 346 1.68 -24.15 -0.13
N PRO A 347 2.40 -25.16 0.44
CA PRO A 347 3.07 -25.00 1.75
C PRO A 347 4.14 -23.92 1.79
N GLY A 348 4.84 -23.70 0.69
CA GLY A 348 5.96 -22.72 0.62
C GLY A 348 5.55 -21.34 0.10
N LEU A 349 4.27 -21.11 -0.19
CA LEU A 349 3.85 -19.87 -0.84
C LEU A 349 3.81 -18.66 0.11
N ARG A 350 3.67 -18.90 1.42
CA ARG A 350 3.62 -17.85 2.46
C ARG A 350 4.60 -18.13 3.60
N PRO A 351 5.90 -18.20 3.33
CA PRO A 351 6.88 -18.66 4.32
C PRO A 351 7.06 -17.71 5.50
N TYR A 352 6.71 -16.43 5.32
CA TYR A 352 6.86 -15.36 6.31
C TYR A 352 5.53 -14.63 6.56
N ASP A 353 4.41 -15.32 6.44
CA ASP A 353 3.05 -14.76 6.44
C ASP A 353 2.77 -13.77 5.31
N PHE A 354 3.65 -13.66 4.33
CA PHE A 354 3.48 -12.94 3.07
C PHE A 354 3.42 -13.89 1.90
N VAL A 355 2.59 -13.56 0.91
CA VAL A 355 2.54 -14.32 -0.33
C VAL A 355 3.78 -14.05 -1.17
N ILE A 356 4.39 -15.11 -1.68
CA ILE A 356 5.49 -15.03 -2.64
C ILE A 356 4.91 -14.67 -4.03
N ALA A 357 5.61 -13.82 -4.77
CA ALA A 357 5.19 -13.40 -6.11
C ALA A 357 5.01 -14.58 -7.06
N ASN A 358 5.97 -15.49 -7.09
CA ASN A 358 5.90 -16.76 -7.80
C ASN A 358 6.59 -17.88 -7.01
N TYR A 359 6.04 -19.09 -7.02
CA TYR A 359 6.55 -20.21 -6.23
C TYR A 359 6.30 -21.56 -6.92
N PRO A 360 7.30 -22.47 -6.96
CA PRO A 360 8.71 -22.13 -6.79
C PRO A 360 9.20 -21.09 -7.80
N SER A 361 10.48 -20.79 -7.81
CA SER A 361 11.04 -19.81 -8.75
C SER A 361 10.71 -20.12 -10.21
N LEU A 362 10.72 -19.10 -11.05
CA LEU A 362 10.48 -19.23 -12.48
C LEU A 362 11.59 -20.06 -13.16
N ASP A 363 11.22 -20.99 -13.98
CA ASP A 363 12.13 -21.82 -14.80
C ASP A 363 12.18 -21.38 -16.27
N ASP A 364 11.41 -20.36 -16.62
CA ASP A 364 11.22 -19.88 -17.99
C ASP A 364 11.68 -18.43 -18.19
N MET A 365 12.62 -17.97 -17.39
CA MET A 365 13.20 -16.64 -17.57
C MET A 365 13.99 -16.55 -18.88
N TYR A 366 13.84 -15.41 -19.56
CA TYR A 366 14.52 -15.17 -20.83
C TYR A 366 16.05 -14.98 -20.69
N GLU A 367 16.51 -14.64 -19.48
CA GLU A 367 17.92 -14.57 -19.12
C GLU A 367 18.21 -15.47 -17.92
N ALA A 368 19.45 -15.90 -17.80
CA ALA A 368 19.90 -16.65 -16.62
C ALA A 368 19.71 -15.82 -15.36
N PRO A 369 19.09 -16.35 -14.30
CA PRO A 369 18.85 -15.64 -13.06
C PRO A 369 20.15 -15.18 -12.42
N LYS A 370 20.27 -13.89 -12.09
CA LYS A 370 21.46 -13.31 -11.43
C LYS A 370 21.07 -12.15 -10.52
N GLY A 371 21.94 -11.80 -9.59
CA GLY A 371 21.70 -10.67 -8.68
C GLY A 371 20.45 -10.90 -7.84
N LEU A 372 19.59 -9.93 -7.78
CA LEU A 372 18.32 -9.96 -7.03
C LEU A 372 17.28 -10.92 -7.64
N TRP A 373 17.46 -11.35 -8.88
CA TRP A 373 16.55 -12.27 -9.57
C TRP A 373 17.00 -13.74 -9.52
N ARG A 374 17.96 -14.06 -8.65
CA ARG A 374 18.33 -15.46 -8.41
C ARG A 374 17.14 -16.26 -7.91
N PHE A 375 17.15 -17.55 -8.19
CA PHE A 375 16.11 -18.47 -7.71
C PHE A 375 15.98 -18.42 -6.18
N GLY A 376 14.75 -18.22 -5.69
CA GLY A 376 14.44 -18.10 -4.29
C GLY A 376 14.62 -16.70 -3.70
N GLU A 377 15.00 -15.71 -4.51
CA GLU A 377 15.23 -14.35 -4.05
C GLU A 377 14.23 -13.37 -4.67
N TRP A 378 13.87 -12.35 -3.91
CA TRP A 378 13.00 -11.22 -4.28
C TRP A 378 11.81 -11.66 -5.14
N VAL A 379 11.67 -11.14 -6.36
CA VAL A 379 10.53 -11.41 -7.27
C VAL A 379 10.58 -12.78 -7.93
N ASN A 380 11.64 -13.54 -7.73
CA ASN A 380 11.86 -14.86 -8.32
C ASN A 380 11.82 -15.97 -7.26
N GLY A 381 10.73 -16.10 -6.55
CA GLY A 381 10.52 -17.07 -5.47
C GLY A 381 10.84 -16.52 -4.08
N GLY A 382 11.14 -15.22 -3.95
CA GLY A 382 11.23 -14.50 -2.68
C GLY A 382 9.93 -13.77 -2.35
N VAL A 383 9.96 -12.99 -1.28
CA VAL A 383 8.80 -12.22 -0.80
C VAL A 383 8.95 -10.75 -1.19
N TRP A 384 7.87 -10.20 -1.71
CA TRP A 384 7.75 -8.78 -1.98
C TRP A 384 6.45 -8.23 -1.41
N SER A 385 6.53 -7.26 -0.51
CA SER A 385 5.38 -6.76 0.25
C SER A 385 4.30 -6.09 -0.60
N THR A 386 4.63 -5.63 -1.80
CA THR A 386 3.66 -5.13 -2.78
C THR A 386 2.59 -6.16 -3.14
N CYS A 387 2.99 -7.42 -3.31
CA CYS A 387 2.05 -8.52 -3.55
C CYS A 387 1.10 -8.72 -2.37
N GLU A 388 1.61 -8.58 -1.15
CA GLU A 388 0.82 -8.74 0.07
C GLU A 388 -0.24 -7.65 0.23
N ALA A 389 0.00 -6.44 -0.28
CA ALA A 389 -1.01 -5.37 -0.27
C ALA A 389 -2.30 -5.80 -0.99
N ARG A 390 -2.17 -6.43 -2.16
CA ARG A 390 -3.33 -6.98 -2.89
C ARG A 390 -3.94 -8.16 -2.18
N MET A 391 -3.11 -9.03 -1.63
CA MET A 391 -3.58 -10.22 -0.92
C MET A 391 -4.37 -9.83 0.34
N ILE A 392 -3.95 -8.82 1.10
CA ILE A 392 -4.69 -8.33 2.27
C ILE A 392 -6.09 -7.84 1.87
N MET A 393 -6.22 -7.07 0.79
CA MET A 393 -7.53 -6.66 0.29
C MET A 393 -8.39 -7.86 -0.12
N ALA A 394 -7.79 -8.87 -0.75
CA ALA A 394 -8.46 -10.12 -1.08
C ALA A 394 -8.91 -10.90 0.17
N TYR A 395 -8.10 -10.94 1.22
CA TYR A 395 -8.46 -11.56 2.50
C TYR A 395 -9.71 -10.93 3.12
N TYR A 396 -9.78 -9.60 3.15
CA TYR A 396 -10.96 -8.91 3.67
C TYR A 396 -12.21 -9.28 2.88
N ARG A 397 -12.14 -9.24 1.55
CA ARG A 397 -13.25 -9.63 0.69
C ARG A 397 -13.74 -11.06 0.93
N LEU A 398 -12.84 -11.95 1.29
CA LEU A 398 -13.13 -13.36 1.59
C LEU A 398 -13.44 -13.63 3.08
N GLY A 399 -13.43 -12.60 3.93
CA GLY A 399 -13.60 -12.75 5.37
C GLY A 399 -12.46 -13.48 6.08
N LYS A 400 -11.26 -13.53 5.48
CA LYS A 400 -10.06 -14.19 6.04
C LYS A 400 -9.26 -13.21 6.91
N TYR A 401 -9.91 -12.65 7.92
CA TYR A 401 -9.36 -11.57 8.74
C TYR A 401 -8.10 -11.97 9.53
N GLU A 402 -7.97 -13.23 9.93
CA GLU A 402 -6.78 -13.72 10.63
C GLU A 402 -5.57 -13.81 9.70
N ASP A 403 -5.77 -14.08 8.42
CA ASP A 403 -4.69 -14.01 7.43
C ASP A 403 -4.18 -12.58 7.27
N ALA A 404 -5.09 -11.61 7.17
CA ALA A 404 -4.74 -10.20 7.11
C ALA A 404 -4.02 -9.74 8.40
N ARG A 405 -4.50 -10.18 9.59
CA ARG A 405 -3.85 -9.91 10.88
C ARG A 405 -2.42 -10.42 10.92
N ARG A 406 -2.19 -11.67 10.50
CA ARG A 406 -0.84 -12.29 10.47
C ARG A 406 0.10 -11.51 9.56
N SER A 407 -0.35 -11.16 8.36
CA SER A 407 0.43 -10.35 7.42
C SER A 407 0.84 -9.02 8.05
N LEU A 408 -0.10 -8.32 8.70
CA LEU A 408 0.22 -7.02 9.27
C LEU A 408 1.13 -7.10 10.49
N ARG A 409 0.93 -8.08 11.37
CA ARG A 409 1.85 -8.34 12.49
C ARG A 409 3.28 -8.58 11.98
N LYS A 410 3.39 -9.36 10.91
CA LYS A 410 4.69 -9.65 10.31
C LYS A 410 5.30 -8.41 9.67
N LEU A 411 4.50 -7.61 8.97
CA LEU A 411 4.93 -6.33 8.42
C LEU A 411 5.55 -5.45 9.52
N PHE A 412 4.88 -5.28 10.66
CA PHE A 412 5.39 -4.46 11.75
C PHE A 412 6.67 -5.02 12.36
N SER A 413 6.81 -6.33 12.49
CA SER A 413 8.05 -6.93 12.99
C SER A 413 9.25 -6.62 12.08
N TYR A 414 9.03 -6.47 10.78
CA TYR A 414 10.05 -6.04 9.83
C TYR A 414 10.23 -4.52 9.80
N ALA A 415 9.15 -3.76 9.85
CA ALA A 415 9.20 -2.30 9.84
C ALA A 415 10.01 -1.73 11.02
N GLN A 416 10.02 -2.40 12.16
CA GLN A 416 10.86 -2.04 13.30
C GLN A 416 12.37 -2.20 13.03
N ARG A 417 12.72 -3.11 12.14
CA ARG A 417 14.11 -3.39 11.72
C ARG A 417 14.47 -2.69 10.42
N PHE A 418 13.48 -2.15 9.75
CA PHE A 418 13.67 -1.46 8.48
C PHE A 418 14.46 -0.18 8.70
N ARG A 419 15.56 -0.05 8.01
CA ARG A 419 16.50 1.05 8.14
C ARG A 419 16.30 2.05 7.02
N MET A 420 15.53 3.07 7.29
CA MET A 420 15.43 4.25 6.42
C MET A 420 16.46 5.32 6.77
N ASP A 421 17.48 4.94 7.54
CA ASP A 421 18.47 5.82 8.12
C ASP A 421 19.59 6.21 7.16
N ASN A 422 19.50 5.84 5.89
CA ASN A 422 20.50 6.18 4.90
C ASN A 422 19.88 6.67 3.56
N PRO A 423 19.15 7.79 3.58
CA PRO A 423 18.41 8.25 2.40
C PRO A 423 19.29 8.78 1.27
N PHE A 424 20.59 9.01 1.52
CA PHE A 424 21.49 9.70 0.59
C PHE A 424 22.71 8.87 0.19
N THR A 425 22.85 7.67 0.71
CA THR A 425 23.94 6.77 0.34
C THR A 425 23.41 5.63 -0.51
N ASP A 426 24.33 4.94 -1.17
CA ASP A 426 24.03 3.79 -1.99
C ASP A 426 23.33 2.70 -1.15
N PHE A 427 22.05 2.56 -1.36
CA PHE A 427 21.22 1.59 -0.66
C PHE A 427 21.43 0.17 -1.18
N GLY A 428 21.93 0.03 -2.38
CA GLY A 428 22.16 -1.19 -3.14
C GLY A 428 21.80 -2.49 -2.45
N ASN A 429 22.65 -2.90 -1.54
CA ASN A 429 22.49 -4.17 -0.85
C ASN A 429 21.79 -4.07 0.52
N ASN A 430 21.54 -2.88 1.05
CA ASN A 430 20.96 -2.71 2.38
C ASN A 430 19.41 -2.62 2.39
N VAL A 431 18.83 -2.41 1.25
CA VAL A 431 17.37 -2.43 1.05
C VAL A 431 16.83 -3.85 1.18
N TYR A 432 17.61 -4.82 0.74
CA TYR A 432 17.29 -6.24 0.84
C TYR A 432 17.98 -6.81 2.05
N GLN A 433 17.24 -7.31 3.01
CA GLN A 433 17.82 -7.99 4.16
C GLN A 433 18.55 -9.23 3.67
N PRO A 434 19.90 -9.28 3.69
CA PRO A 434 20.64 -10.36 3.01
C PRO A 434 20.37 -11.76 3.55
N LYS A 435 19.80 -11.85 4.75
CA LYS A 435 19.44 -13.11 5.41
C LYS A 435 17.92 -13.36 5.45
N GLU A 436 17.15 -12.43 4.98
CA GLU A 436 15.68 -12.48 4.98
C GLU A 436 15.19 -12.13 3.58
N PRO A 437 14.60 -13.06 2.85
CA PRO A 437 14.21 -12.85 1.45
C PRO A 437 12.94 -11.99 1.33
N ILE A 438 12.90 -10.89 2.08
CA ILE A 438 11.78 -9.96 2.13
C ILE A 438 12.25 -8.57 1.77
N ASN A 439 11.67 -8.01 0.73
CA ASN A 439 11.77 -6.59 0.44
C ASN A 439 10.59 -5.87 1.09
N ILE A 440 10.89 -4.97 2.03
CA ILE A 440 9.91 -4.16 2.75
C ILE A 440 10.20 -2.65 2.64
N THR A 441 10.81 -2.23 1.55
CA THR A 441 11.10 -0.82 1.27
C THR A 441 9.83 0.03 1.25
N TYR A 442 9.70 0.96 0.34
CA TYR A 442 8.46 1.70 0.08
C TYR A 442 7.20 0.83 0.16
N ASP A 443 7.35 -0.42 -0.19
CA ASP A 443 6.28 -1.39 -0.29
C ASP A 443 5.61 -1.74 1.06
N ALA A 444 6.21 -1.44 2.20
CA ALA A 444 5.58 -1.59 3.52
C ALA A 444 4.29 -0.76 3.66
N PHE A 445 4.22 0.32 2.95
CA PHE A 445 3.08 1.21 2.88
C PHE A 445 1.81 0.55 2.31
N GLY A 446 1.98 -0.22 1.24
CA GLY A 446 0.87 -0.88 0.57
C GLY A 446 0.08 -1.83 1.48
N PRO A 447 0.72 -2.80 2.14
CA PRO A 447 0.04 -3.69 3.09
C PRO A 447 -0.65 -2.97 4.23
N ALA A 448 -0.04 -1.92 4.80
CA ALA A 448 -0.65 -1.12 5.85
C ALA A 448 -1.91 -0.39 5.36
N ALA A 449 -1.83 0.23 4.19
CA ALA A 449 -2.97 0.90 3.57
C ALA A 449 -4.09 -0.09 3.20
N ALA A 450 -3.72 -1.26 2.68
CA ALA A 450 -4.65 -2.33 2.32
C ALA A 450 -5.42 -2.86 3.53
N PHE A 451 -4.77 -2.95 4.69
CA PHE A 451 -5.39 -3.38 5.93
C PHE A 451 -6.50 -2.42 6.40
N ILE A 452 -6.33 -1.13 6.15
CA ILE A 452 -7.37 -0.12 6.44
C ILE A 452 -8.44 -0.12 5.34
N ARG A 453 -8.01 -0.14 4.07
CA ARG A 453 -8.95 -0.08 2.93
C ARG A 453 -9.89 -1.28 2.90
N GLY A 454 -9.41 -2.45 3.30
CA GLY A 454 -10.20 -3.68 3.37
C GLY A 454 -11.44 -3.58 4.25
N LEU A 455 -11.44 -2.74 5.29
CA LEU A 455 -12.58 -2.57 6.21
C LEU A 455 -13.89 -2.21 5.52
N PHE A 456 -13.85 -1.50 4.39
CA PHE A 456 -15.04 -0.99 3.71
C PHE A 456 -15.03 -1.15 2.19
N GLU A 457 -13.99 -1.69 1.60
CA GLU A 457 -13.79 -1.90 0.15
C GLU A 457 -14.02 -0.66 -0.74
N TYR A 458 -14.18 0.52 -0.27
CA TYR A 458 -14.43 1.81 -0.95
C TYR A 458 -14.45 1.74 -2.49
N GLN A 459 -15.59 1.45 -3.10
CA GLN A 459 -15.74 1.38 -4.54
C GLN A 459 -16.26 2.72 -5.08
N TYR A 460 -15.36 3.51 -5.64
CA TYR A 460 -15.69 4.80 -6.25
C TYR A 460 -16.33 4.64 -7.62
N ARG A 461 -17.41 5.39 -7.85
CA ARG A 461 -18.20 5.38 -9.09
C ARG A 461 -18.55 6.80 -9.51
N ALA A 462 -19.07 6.97 -10.74
CA ALA A 462 -19.50 8.27 -11.25
C ALA A 462 -20.53 8.93 -10.33
N GLU A 463 -21.53 8.18 -9.91
CA GLU A 463 -22.64 8.73 -9.11
C GLU A 463 -22.33 8.80 -7.62
N GLY A 464 -21.30 8.07 -7.14
CA GLY A 464 -21.07 8.00 -5.70
C GLY A 464 -19.99 7.02 -5.28
N VAL A 465 -19.99 6.64 -4.00
CA VAL A 465 -19.10 5.60 -3.46
C VAL A 465 -19.94 4.51 -2.78
N THR A 466 -19.60 3.26 -3.07
CA THR A 466 -20.16 2.11 -2.35
C THR A 466 -19.20 1.68 -1.25
N LEU A 467 -19.73 1.56 -0.03
CA LEU A 467 -19.02 0.98 1.11
C LEU A 467 -19.56 -0.42 1.36
N THR A 468 -18.67 -1.40 1.45
CA THR A 468 -18.99 -2.78 1.82
C THR A 468 -18.26 -3.11 3.13
N PRO A 469 -18.93 -3.02 4.28
CA PRO A 469 -18.29 -3.28 5.57
C PRO A 469 -17.79 -4.72 5.68
N GLN A 470 -16.49 -4.86 5.90
CA GLN A 470 -15.77 -6.12 6.11
C GLN A 470 -15.15 -6.08 7.51
N ILE A 471 -16.00 -5.99 8.53
CA ILE A 471 -15.55 -5.78 9.90
C ILE A 471 -15.22 -7.14 10.56
N PRO A 472 -13.99 -7.32 11.09
CA PRO A 472 -13.60 -8.54 11.80
C PRO A 472 -14.58 -8.89 12.93
N PRO A 473 -14.97 -10.17 13.09
CA PRO A 473 -16.03 -10.56 14.03
C PRO A 473 -15.75 -10.23 15.51
N GLY A 474 -14.46 -10.08 15.85
CA GLY A 474 -14.05 -9.67 17.20
C GLY A 474 -14.38 -8.21 17.53
N ILE A 475 -14.48 -7.35 16.53
CA ILE A 475 -14.76 -5.92 16.72
C ILE A 475 -16.28 -5.70 16.89
N THR A 476 -16.66 -5.00 17.95
CA THR A 476 -18.08 -4.68 18.21
C THR A 476 -18.42 -3.23 17.93
N ARG A 477 -17.44 -2.35 17.97
CA ARG A 477 -17.53 -0.95 17.56
C ARG A 477 -16.23 -0.55 16.90
N LEU A 478 -16.32 0.18 15.82
CA LEU A 478 -15.19 0.77 15.12
C LEU A 478 -15.55 2.19 14.71
N GLU A 479 -14.66 3.13 14.93
CA GLU A 479 -14.76 4.49 14.42
C GLU A 479 -13.41 4.90 13.84
N GLN A 480 -13.41 5.28 12.57
CA GLN A 480 -12.29 5.88 11.88
C GLN A 480 -12.28 7.38 12.13
N LEU A 481 -11.23 7.89 12.77
CA LEU A 481 -11.14 9.29 13.22
C LEU A 481 -10.69 10.23 12.11
N ASP A 482 -9.98 9.72 11.12
CA ASP A 482 -9.60 10.48 9.93
C ASP A 482 -10.63 10.32 8.82
N PRO A 483 -10.88 11.39 8.05
CA PRO A 483 -11.81 11.28 6.93
C PRO A 483 -11.18 10.55 5.75
N ILE A 484 -12.01 9.85 4.98
CA ILE A 484 -11.67 9.46 3.62
C ILE A 484 -12.09 10.55 2.63
N ARG A 485 -11.40 10.60 1.50
CA ARG A 485 -11.69 11.56 0.43
C ARG A 485 -12.84 11.08 -0.44
N PHE A 486 -13.69 12.01 -0.81
CA PHE A 486 -14.74 11.82 -1.80
C PHE A 486 -15.01 13.14 -2.53
N GLY A 487 -14.18 13.47 -3.51
CA GLY A 487 -14.15 14.79 -4.13
C GLY A 487 -13.67 15.84 -3.13
N ASP A 488 -14.50 16.87 -2.93
CA ASP A 488 -14.34 17.93 -1.93
C ASP A 488 -14.91 17.55 -0.54
N LYS A 489 -15.53 16.36 -0.44
CA LYS A 489 -16.20 15.90 0.78
C LYS A 489 -15.26 15.07 1.65
N LYS A 490 -15.54 15.12 2.97
CA LYS A 490 -14.85 14.38 4.02
C LYS A 490 -15.81 13.39 4.66
N LEU A 491 -15.54 12.09 4.48
CA LEU A 491 -16.38 11.04 5.05
C LEU A 491 -15.71 10.40 6.27
N TYR A 492 -16.36 10.47 7.41
CA TYR A 492 -15.98 9.76 8.63
C TYR A 492 -16.89 8.55 8.78
N VAL A 493 -16.32 7.36 8.95
CA VAL A 493 -17.08 6.11 8.95
C VAL A 493 -16.96 5.42 10.31
N ALA A 494 -18.10 4.98 10.83
CA ALA A 494 -18.18 4.22 12.06
C ALA A 494 -19.14 3.03 11.90
N THR A 495 -18.83 1.93 12.63
CA THR A 495 -19.73 0.78 12.73
C THR A 495 -20.02 0.43 14.18
N ALA A 496 -21.21 -0.13 14.44
CA ALA A 496 -21.57 -0.68 15.73
C ALA A 496 -22.37 -1.97 15.53
N GLY A 497 -22.04 -3.00 16.31
CA GLY A 497 -22.63 -4.33 16.18
C GLY A 497 -21.81 -5.27 15.30
N ARG A 498 -22.42 -6.37 14.88
CA ARG A 498 -21.81 -7.44 14.08
C ARG A 498 -22.80 -7.99 13.07
N GLY A 499 -22.28 -8.46 11.94
CA GLY A 499 -23.10 -9.12 10.94
C GLY A 499 -23.59 -8.21 9.83
N ARG A 500 -24.86 -8.33 9.44
CA ARG A 500 -25.44 -7.59 8.31
C ARG A 500 -25.82 -6.17 8.67
N ILE A 501 -25.88 -5.28 7.68
CA ILE A 501 -26.33 -3.90 7.87
C ILE A 501 -27.81 -3.90 8.20
N THR A 502 -28.17 -3.22 9.29
CA THR A 502 -29.55 -3.07 9.74
C THR A 502 -30.08 -1.64 9.63
N SER A 503 -29.19 -0.68 9.78
CA SER A 503 -29.51 0.73 9.55
C SER A 503 -28.27 1.54 9.25
N VAL A 504 -28.46 2.67 8.58
CA VAL A 504 -27.40 3.64 8.26
C VAL A 504 -27.91 5.03 8.55
N THR A 505 -27.05 5.86 9.14
CA THR A 505 -27.31 7.29 9.29
C THR A 505 -26.15 8.11 8.73
N VAL A 506 -26.46 9.28 8.18
CA VAL A 506 -25.49 10.29 7.76
C VAL A 506 -25.78 11.56 8.54
N ASN A 507 -24.84 12.03 9.34
CA ASN A 507 -25.02 13.16 10.27
C ASN A 507 -26.26 13.01 11.16
N GLY A 508 -26.53 11.77 11.62
CA GLY A 508 -27.66 11.43 12.46
C GLY A 508 -29.01 11.29 11.73
N GLN A 509 -29.09 11.59 10.43
CA GLN A 509 -30.29 11.42 9.62
C GLN A 509 -30.32 10.04 8.97
N PRO A 510 -31.46 9.34 8.92
CA PRO A 510 -31.59 8.05 8.28
C PRO A 510 -31.18 8.09 6.80
N TRP A 511 -30.29 7.17 6.40
CA TRP A 511 -29.90 6.98 5.01
C TRP A 511 -30.54 5.71 4.46
N LYS A 512 -31.20 5.79 3.30
CA LYS A 512 -32.03 4.70 2.77
C LYS A 512 -31.35 3.88 1.68
N SER A 513 -30.23 4.38 1.11
CA SER A 513 -29.55 3.73 -0.02
C SER A 513 -28.53 2.69 0.47
N PHE A 514 -29.06 1.59 1.00
CA PHE A 514 -28.25 0.44 1.45
C PHE A 514 -29.06 -0.86 1.33
N ASP A 515 -28.35 -1.97 1.27
CA ASP A 515 -28.85 -3.32 1.47
C ASP A 515 -28.21 -3.98 2.71
N ASP A 516 -28.33 -5.28 2.88
CA ASP A 516 -27.80 -5.99 4.02
C ASP A 516 -26.26 -6.16 4.01
N ARG A 517 -25.58 -5.74 2.92
CA ARG A 517 -24.14 -5.89 2.71
C ARG A 517 -23.43 -4.59 2.34
N SER A 518 -24.10 -3.68 1.67
CA SER A 518 -23.46 -2.49 1.11
C SER A 518 -24.29 -1.23 1.29
N ILE A 519 -23.60 -0.09 1.24
CA ILE A 519 -24.18 1.24 1.37
C ILE A 519 -23.72 2.03 0.16
N PHE A 520 -24.65 2.62 -0.55
CA PHE A 520 -24.34 3.57 -1.62
C PHE A 520 -24.51 5.01 -1.13
N LEU A 521 -23.43 5.78 -1.19
CA LEU A 521 -23.39 7.20 -0.85
C LEU A 521 -23.33 8.01 -2.14
N ALA A 522 -24.48 8.52 -2.57
CA ALA A 522 -24.58 9.37 -3.76
C ALA A 522 -23.87 10.70 -3.53
N TYR A 523 -23.01 11.11 -4.47
CA TYR A 523 -22.15 12.29 -4.30
C TYR A 523 -22.93 13.58 -4.07
N ASP A 524 -23.99 13.80 -4.85
CA ASP A 524 -24.85 14.99 -4.78
C ASP A 524 -25.66 15.09 -3.49
N ARG A 525 -25.86 13.97 -2.80
CA ARG A 525 -26.69 13.89 -1.58
C ARG A 525 -25.89 13.87 -0.28
N VAL A 526 -24.61 13.50 -0.35
CA VAL A 526 -23.72 13.45 0.83
C VAL A 526 -23.30 14.87 1.21
N PRO A 527 -23.40 15.29 2.49
CA PRO A 527 -22.91 16.58 2.97
C PRO A 527 -21.37 16.72 2.77
N GLU A 528 -20.89 17.96 2.76
CA GLU A 528 -19.45 18.26 2.66
C GLU A 528 -18.64 17.55 3.77
N VAL A 529 -19.16 17.56 5.00
CA VAL A 529 -18.63 16.77 6.10
C VAL A 529 -19.70 15.77 6.53
N ALA A 530 -19.45 14.50 6.26
CA ALA A 530 -20.41 13.42 6.51
C ALA A 530 -19.87 12.42 7.54
N ARG A 531 -20.62 12.23 8.61
CA ARG A 531 -20.43 11.15 9.58
C ARG A 531 -21.39 10.02 9.24
N VAL A 532 -20.86 8.96 8.68
CA VAL A 532 -21.61 7.75 8.29
C VAL A 532 -21.53 6.74 9.42
N VAL A 533 -22.66 6.44 10.04
CA VAL A 533 -22.75 5.44 11.11
C VAL A 533 -23.58 4.26 10.64
N ILE A 534 -22.98 3.08 10.72
CA ILE A 534 -23.52 1.81 10.21
C ILE A 534 -23.83 0.91 11.39
N ALA A 535 -25.08 0.57 11.59
CA ALA A 535 -25.47 -0.47 12.55
C ALA A 535 -25.43 -1.84 11.89
N LEU A 536 -24.75 -2.77 12.54
CA LEU A 536 -24.60 -4.16 12.10
C LEU A 536 -25.33 -5.10 13.07
N GLY A 537 -26.12 -6.04 12.58
CA GLY A 537 -26.88 -6.99 13.41
C GLY A 537 -27.89 -6.32 14.34
N GLY A 538 -28.51 -7.03 15.25
CA GLY A 538 -29.60 -6.52 16.11
C GLY A 538 -29.17 -5.63 17.29
N SER A 539 -28.00 -5.04 17.37
CA SER A 539 -27.57 -4.21 18.49
C SER A 539 -28.08 -2.78 18.36
N ALA A 540 -28.95 -2.36 19.26
CA ALA A 540 -29.39 -0.98 19.34
C ALA A 540 -28.22 -0.01 19.57
N LEU A 541 -28.08 0.97 18.71
CA LEU A 541 -27.18 2.10 18.93
C LEU A 541 -27.62 2.86 20.19
N GLN A 542 -26.85 2.77 21.25
CA GLN A 542 -26.96 3.77 22.32
C GLN A 542 -26.67 5.13 21.68
N LYS A 543 -27.59 6.06 21.79
CA LYS A 543 -27.40 7.44 21.38
C LYS A 543 -26.19 8.00 22.12
N SER A 544 -25.03 7.96 21.48
CA SER A 544 -23.89 8.75 21.93
C SER A 544 -24.24 10.21 21.69
N ALA A 545 -24.16 11.00 22.74
CA ALA A 545 -24.28 12.44 22.66
C ALA A 545 -23.31 12.98 21.57
N PRO A 546 -23.69 14.01 20.83
CA PRO A 546 -22.80 14.60 19.83
C PRO A 546 -21.58 15.15 20.57
N VAL A 547 -20.43 14.49 20.39
CA VAL A 547 -19.15 15.07 20.75
C VAL A 547 -18.92 16.15 19.70
N GLY A 548 -18.96 17.39 20.16
CA GLY A 548 -18.62 18.57 19.35
C GLY A 548 -17.23 18.40 18.75
N PRO A 549 -16.88 19.19 17.70
CA PRO A 549 -15.56 19.15 17.12
C PRO A 549 -14.54 19.38 18.24
N GLY A 550 -13.77 18.36 18.57
CA GLY A 550 -12.66 18.50 19.48
C GLY A 550 -11.70 19.50 18.84
N ASN A 551 -11.58 20.65 19.44
CA ASN A 551 -10.50 21.58 19.17
C ASN A 551 -9.18 20.84 19.47
N SER A 552 -8.56 20.34 18.42
CA SER A 552 -7.17 19.87 18.47
C SER A 552 -6.22 21.05 18.37
N SER A 553 -6.35 21.99 19.28
CA SER A 553 -5.38 23.03 19.54
C SER A 553 -5.42 23.35 21.03
N GLN A 554 -4.91 22.40 21.80
CA GLN A 554 -4.28 22.71 23.07
C GLN A 554 -2.83 22.23 22.95
N GLU A 555 -1.97 23.18 22.64
CA GLU A 555 -0.59 23.15 23.11
C GLU A 555 -0.66 22.95 24.62
N SER A 556 -0.51 21.71 25.08
CA SER A 556 -0.23 21.47 26.48
C SER A 556 1.21 21.90 26.71
N ALA A 557 1.39 22.96 27.46
CA ALA A 557 2.65 23.33 28.06
C ALA A 557 3.31 22.09 28.65
N ALA A 558 4.54 21.82 28.17
CA ALA A 558 5.37 20.75 28.64
C ALA A 558 5.61 20.93 30.15
N ALA A 559 5.18 19.96 30.94
CA ALA A 559 5.73 19.80 32.28
C ALA A 559 7.17 19.32 32.09
N GLU A 560 8.13 20.13 32.51
CA GLU A 560 9.53 19.76 32.64
C GLU A 560 9.64 18.63 33.65
N GLU A 561 9.76 17.40 33.19
CA GLU A 561 10.29 16.31 33.99
C GLU A 561 11.81 16.24 33.79
N THR A 562 12.54 16.54 34.85
CA THR A 562 13.99 16.39 34.97
C THR A 562 14.36 14.89 35.00
N GLY A 563 14.31 14.25 33.83
CA GLY A 563 14.95 12.97 33.58
C GLY A 563 16.37 13.20 33.06
N HIS A 564 17.31 12.37 33.45
CA HIS A 564 18.69 12.41 32.93
C HIS A 564 18.70 12.34 31.40
N VAL A 565 18.93 13.49 30.78
CA VAL A 565 19.11 13.57 29.31
C VAL A 565 20.50 12.99 29.01
N SER A 566 20.58 11.99 28.13
CA SER A 566 21.89 11.45 27.71
C SER A 566 22.70 12.55 27.00
N PRO A 567 24.03 12.56 27.12
CA PRO A 567 24.86 13.52 26.40
C PRO A 567 24.64 13.51 24.87
N ALA A 568 24.34 12.34 24.34
CA ALA A 568 24.02 12.17 22.91
C ALA A 568 22.72 12.87 22.52
N LEU A 569 21.67 12.77 23.35
CA LEU A 569 20.40 13.43 23.11
C LEU A 569 20.54 14.96 23.21
N ALA A 570 21.30 15.45 24.19
CA ALA A 570 21.55 16.89 24.32
C ALA A 570 22.33 17.44 23.10
N ALA A 571 23.28 16.67 22.56
CA ALA A 571 23.99 17.02 21.33
C ALA A 571 23.06 17.02 20.11
N LEU A 572 22.14 16.06 20.02
CA LEU A 572 21.14 15.98 18.96
C LEU A 572 20.17 17.17 19.02
N ASP A 573 19.72 17.55 20.20
CA ASP A 573 18.85 18.73 20.41
C ASP A 573 19.54 20.03 20.01
N ALA A 574 20.81 20.16 20.35
CA ALA A 574 21.58 21.33 19.93
C ALA A 574 21.74 21.43 18.41
N ARG A 575 21.90 20.29 17.72
CA ARG A 575 21.90 20.22 16.26
C ARG A 575 20.51 20.52 15.68
N ALA A 576 19.46 19.97 16.27
CA ALA A 576 18.08 20.25 15.84
C ALA A 576 17.73 21.73 15.96
N ALA A 577 18.18 22.41 17.00
CA ALA A 577 17.99 23.87 17.13
C ALA A 577 18.65 24.66 16.00
N LYS A 578 19.87 24.30 15.60
CA LYS A 578 20.55 24.93 14.46
C LYS A 578 19.85 24.61 13.14
N LEU A 579 19.41 23.37 12.98
CA LEU A 579 18.68 22.96 11.79
C LEU A 579 17.34 23.70 11.66
N ARG A 580 16.66 23.96 12.78
CA ARG A 580 15.44 24.77 12.81
C ARG A 580 15.72 26.21 12.38
N ALA A 581 16.79 26.82 12.90
CA ALA A 581 17.19 28.14 12.49
C ALA A 581 17.48 28.22 10.98
N PHE A 582 18.12 27.20 10.43
CA PHE A 582 18.34 27.08 8.99
C PHE A 582 17.02 26.94 8.21
N HIS A 583 16.15 26.06 8.63
CA HIS A 583 14.82 25.88 8.04
C HIS A 583 14.02 27.19 7.98
N ASP A 584 13.98 27.93 9.10
CA ASP A 584 13.26 29.20 9.18
C ASP A 584 13.87 30.27 8.29
N GLN A 585 15.20 30.30 8.16
CA GLN A 585 15.91 31.19 7.24
C GLN A 585 15.61 30.88 5.78
N LEU A 586 15.48 29.61 5.39
CA LEU A 586 15.06 29.20 4.05
C LEU A 586 13.66 29.72 3.73
N ILE A 587 12.72 29.57 4.66
CA ILE A 587 11.36 30.08 4.49
C ILE A 587 11.36 31.58 4.35
N ALA A 588 12.08 32.29 5.23
CA ALA A 588 12.20 33.75 5.21
C ALA A 588 12.86 34.31 3.93
N ALA A 589 13.73 33.50 3.32
CA ALA A 589 14.37 33.82 2.05
C ALA A 589 13.51 33.50 0.81
N GLY A 590 12.27 33.02 0.98
CA GLY A 590 11.38 32.63 -0.11
C GLY A 590 11.70 31.25 -0.74
N LEU A 591 12.49 30.44 -0.06
CA LEU A 591 12.93 29.11 -0.51
C LEU A 591 12.08 27.97 0.09
N GLY A 592 10.90 28.28 0.61
CA GLY A 592 10.05 27.39 1.39
C GLY A 592 9.49 26.16 0.64
N ALA A 593 9.55 26.14 -0.69
CA ALA A 593 9.06 25.03 -1.52
C ALA A 593 10.17 24.07 -1.97
N GLY A 594 11.40 24.21 -1.44
CA GLY A 594 12.56 23.45 -1.88
C GLY A 594 12.80 22.16 -1.09
N TYR A 595 13.66 21.34 -1.65
CA TYR A 595 14.19 20.11 -1.06
C TYR A 595 14.72 20.33 0.36
N GLU A 596 15.48 21.40 0.52
CA GLU A 596 16.22 21.72 1.75
C GLU A 596 15.25 21.95 2.91
N VAL A 597 14.12 22.61 2.65
CA VAL A 597 13.09 22.84 3.66
C VAL A 597 12.40 21.54 4.03
N ALA A 598 12.02 20.73 3.03
CA ALA A 598 11.37 19.46 3.27
C ALA A 598 12.26 18.49 4.07
N HIS A 599 13.54 18.39 3.73
CA HIS A 599 14.48 17.51 4.42
C HIS A 599 14.90 18.03 5.80
N ALA A 600 15.07 19.35 5.96
CA ALA A 600 15.27 19.94 7.27
C ALA A 600 14.08 19.65 8.19
N GLN A 601 12.87 19.80 7.68
CA GLN A 601 11.64 19.48 8.43
C GLN A 601 11.58 17.99 8.81
N LEU A 602 11.94 17.09 7.90
CA LEU A 602 11.99 15.64 8.16
C LEU A 602 12.95 15.28 9.28
N ALA A 603 14.17 15.85 9.25
CA ALA A 603 15.16 15.62 10.30
C ALA A 603 14.67 16.16 11.65
N LEU A 604 14.01 17.33 11.66
CA LEU A 604 13.39 17.90 12.86
C LEU A 604 12.24 17.04 13.38
N ASP A 605 11.44 16.48 12.50
CA ASP A 605 10.32 15.60 12.86
C ASP A 605 10.81 14.26 13.45
N ALA A 606 11.93 13.73 12.93
CA ALA A 606 12.56 12.54 13.51
C ALA A 606 13.02 12.77 14.96
N VAL A 607 13.61 13.94 15.25
CA VAL A 607 14.00 14.30 16.62
C VAL A 607 12.77 14.49 17.51
N ARG A 608 11.73 15.15 17.01
CA ARG A 608 10.46 15.31 17.74
C ARG A 608 9.81 13.94 18.04
N ALA A 609 9.83 13.04 17.09
CA ALA A 609 9.30 11.68 17.24
C ALA A 609 10.08 10.88 18.30
N LEU A 610 11.41 11.05 18.36
CA LEU A 610 12.25 10.44 19.39
C LEU A 610 11.88 10.94 20.78
N HIS A 611 11.68 12.26 20.96
CA HIS A 611 11.23 12.82 22.24
C HIS A 611 9.84 12.33 22.63
N GLU A 612 8.91 12.31 21.69
CA GLU A 612 7.56 11.82 21.95
C GLU A 612 7.56 10.34 22.32
N ARG A 613 8.37 9.51 21.64
CA ARG A 613 8.56 8.11 22.00
C ARG A 613 9.04 7.97 23.45
N ARG A 614 10.07 8.72 23.86
CA ARG A 614 10.60 8.68 25.22
C ARG A 614 9.56 9.13 26.24
N ARG A 615 8.80 10.19 25.93
CA ARG A 615 7.67 10.64 26.76
C ARG A 615 6.60 9.56 26.95
N LEU A 616 6.23 8.88 25.87
CA LEU A 616 5.22 7.81 25.90
C LEU A 616 5.73 6.57 26.65
N LEU A 617 7.00 6.22 26.48
CA LEU A 617 7.64 5.12 27.26
C LEU A 617 7.65 5.44 28.75
N ALA A 618 8.08 6.63 29.14
CA ALA A 618 8.09 7.07 30.53
C ALA A 618 6.69 7.09 31.17
N ALA A 619 5.68 7.42 30.36
CA ALA A 619 4.27 7.42 30.79
C ALA A 619 3.61 6.01 30.76
N GLY A 620 4.32 4.96 30.35
CA GLY A 620 3.76 3.62 30.16
C GLY A 620 2.66 3.54 29.08
N LYS A 621 2.61 4.53 28.19
CA LYS A 621 1.58 4.68 27.15
C LYS A 621 2.02 4.15 25.78
N LEU A 622 3.27 3.77 25.62
CA LEU A 622 3.73 3.18 24.36
C LEU A 622 3.29 1.71 24.31
N HIS A 623 2.49 1.38 23.32
CA HIS A 623 2.04 0.02 23.10
C HIS A 623 3.11 -0.73 22.31
N ARG A 624 3.71 -1.73 22.92
CA ARG A 624 4.70 -2.58 22.29
C ARG A 624 4.05 -3.44 21.21
N LEU A 625 4.70 -3.53 20.08
CA LEU A 625 4.45 -4.61 19.11
C LEU A 625 5.02 -5.92 19.68
N PRO A 626 4.46 -7.09 19.34
CA PRO A 626 4.64 -8.33 20.07
C PRO A 626 6.00 -9.05 19.94
N GLU A 627 7.11 -8.39 19.60
CA GLU A 627 8.44 -9.01 19.64
C GLU A 627 9.43 -8.20 20.47
N PRO A 628 10.18 -8.84 21.41
CA PRO A 628 11.06 -8.12 22.30
C PRO A 628 12.41 -7.82 21.66
N THR A 629 12.55 -6.68 21.04
CA THR A 629 13.84 -5.99 21.14
C THR A 629 13.88 -5.31 22.51
N SER A 630 15.00 -5.37 23.23
CA SER A 630 15.11 -4.66 24.50
C SER A 630 14.78 -3.18 24.27
N GLU A 631 14.06 -2.54 25.20
CA GLU A 631 13.69 -1.12 25.12
C GLU A 631 14.89 -0.22 24.80
N ALA A 632 16.05 -0.53 25.39
CA ALA A 632 17.31 0.17 25.17
C ALA A 632 17.80 0.04 23.72
N ALA A 633 17.67 -1.11 23.08
CA ALA A 633 18.10 -1.31 21.70
C ALA A 633 17.20 -0.57 20.69
N ALA A 634 15.89 -0.50 20.97
CA ALA A 634 14.97 0.25 20.14
C ALA A 634 15.22 1.78 20.25
N ASP A 635 15.45 2.29 21.47
CA ASP A 635 15.74 3.71 21.68
C ASP A 635 17.06 4.15 21.02
N THR A 636 18.10 3.33 21.11
CA THR A 636 19.37 3.59 20.42
C THR A 636 19.18 3.60 18.90
N SER A 637 18.36 2.71 18.36
CA SER A 637 18.07 2.68 16.92
C SER A 637 17.36 3.95 16.42
N TYR A 638 16.41 4.51 17.18
CA TYR A 638 15.72 5.76 16.81
C TYR A 638 16.64 6.98 16.93
N GLU A 639 17.51 7.01 17.94
CA GLU A 639 18.51 8.06 18.11
C GLU A 639 19.53 8.03 16.98
N ASP A 640 20.05 6.85 16.64
CA ASP A 640 20.96 6.65 15.51
C ASP A 640 20.33 7.06 14.17
N ALA A 641 19.06 6.76 13.97
CA ALA A 641 18.33 7.14 12.78
C ALA A 641 18.19 8.66 12.65
N ALA A 642 17.82 9.36 13.72
CA ALA A 642 17.74 10.83 13.73
C ALA A 642 19.11 11.47 13.45
N ILE A 643 20.19 10.93 14.03
CA ILE A 643 21.56 11.38 13.79
C ILE A 643 21.93 11.22 12.32
N LYS A 644 21.69 10.05 11.73
CA LYS A 644 22.04 9.77 10.33
C LYS A 644 21.24 10.59 9.35
N LEU A 645 19.97 10.88 9.63
CA LEU A 645 19.17 11.80 8.84
C LEU A 645 19.79 13.19 8.81
N MET A 646 20.22 13.69 9.97
CA MET A 646 20.90 14.97 10.05
C MET A 646 22.25 14.95 9.34
N ASP A 647 23.06 13.90 9.55
CA ASP A 647 24.37 13.76 8.91
C ASP A 647 24.24 13.71 7.38
N GLY A 648 23.26 12.92 6.88
CA GLY A 648 22.99 12.83 5.45
C GLY A 648 22.58 14.16 4.85
N PHE A 649 21.65 14.86 5.51
CA PHE A 649 21.20 16.19 5.08
C PHE A 649 22.34 17.20 5.07
N GLU A 650 23.08 17.35 6.18
CA GLU A 650 24.21 18.24 6.29
C GLU A 650 25.28 17.95 5.22
N THR A 651 25.53 16.67 4.93
CA THR A 651 26.47 16.23 3.90
C THR A 651 26.05 16.75 2.53
N VAL A 652 24.77 16.62 2.17
CA VAL A 652 24.25 17.15 0.90
C VAL A 652 24.43 18.67 0.82
N ILE A 653 24.02 19.40 1.86
CA ILE A 653 24.13 20.86 1.87
C ILE A 653 25.60 21.30 1.78
N LYS A 654 26.53 20.61 2.41
CA LYS A 654 27.97 20.91 2.31
C LYS A 654 28.51 20.78 0.87
N THR A 655 27.92 19.91 0.04
CA THR A 655 28.29 19.84 -1.38
C THR A 655 27.98 21.13 -2.13
N TYR A 656 26.98 21.89 -1.67
CA TYR A 656 26.58 23.15 -2.30
C TYR A 656 27.65 24.24 -2.20
N GLY A 657 28.53 24.15 -1.22
CA GLY A 657 29.69 25.07 -1.12
C GLY A 657 30.66 25.01 -2.31
N LYS A 658 30.58 23.92 -3.10
CA LYS A 658 31.38 23.74 -4.33
C LYS A 658 30.55 23.96 -5.60
N SER A 659 29.28 24.32 -5.49
CA SER A 659 28.38 24.48 -6.64
C SER A 659 28.62 25.86 -7.27
N THR A 660 28.53 25.93 -8.59
CA THR A 660 28.48 27.18 -9.35
C THR A 660 27.07 27.74 -9.52
N ASP A 661 26.07 27.01 -9.06
CA ASP A 661 24.65 27.42 -9.09
C ASP A 661 24.41 28.46 -7.99
N PRO A 662 24.01 29.71 -8.35
CA PRO A 662 23.76 30.77 -7.37
C PRO A 662 22.68 30.42 -6.34
N HIS A 663 21.70 29.61 -6.71
CA HIS A 663 20.63 29.16 -5.82
C HIS A 663 21.19 28.24 -4.71
N ARG A 664 22.01 27.26 -5.08
CA ARG A 664 22.68 26.38 -4.13
C ARG A 664 23.70 27.11 -3.27
N GLN A 665 24.43 28.07 -3.84
CA GLN A 665 25.34 28.90 -3.06
C GLN A 665 24.59 29.72 -2.00
N LYS A 666 23.44 30.29 -2.35
CA LYS A 666 22.61 31.01 -1.39
C LYS A 666 22.10 30.11 -0.25
N ILE A 667 21.69 28.91 -0.55
CA ILE A 667 21.28 27.93 0.45
C ILE A 667 22.46 27.59 1.38
N PHE A 668 23.65 27.39 0.83
CA PHE A 668 24.84 27.10 1.61
C PHE A 668 25.25 28.25 2.53
N GLU A 669 25.14 29.51 2.07
CA GLU A 669 25.35 30.70 2.91
C GLU A 669 24.39 30.72 4.12
N LEU A 670 23.10 30.44 3.90
CA LEU A 670 22.11 30.36 4.97
C LEU A 670 22.40 29.20 5.95
N PHE A 671 22.89 28.09 5.43
CA PHE A 671 23.32 26.95 6.24
C PHE A 671 24.47 27.34 7.18
N LEU A 672 25.49 28.02 6.68
CA LEU A 672 26.60 28.51 7.51
C LEU A 672 26.11 29.58 8.52
N ALA A 673 25.23 30.49 8.10
CA ALA A 673 24.68 31.54 8.95
C ALA A 673 23.85 30.97 10.13
N SER A 674 23.26 29.76 9.99
CA SER A 674 22.56 29.11 11.08
C SER A 674 23.49 28.47 12.13
N GLY A 675 24.81 28.62 12.00
CA GLY A 675 25.80 28.07 12.91
C GLY A 675 26.11 26.59 12.67
N GLN A 676 25.75 26.07 11.53
CA GLN A 676 26.15 24.75 11.05
C GLN A 676 27.58 24.83 10.45
N LYS A 677 28.39 23.76 10.60
CA LYS A 677 29.79 23.76 10.13
C LYS A 677 30.04 22.68 9.07
#